data_f1eda0f3a7cd7979385e8f6c42f463e8
#
_entry.id   f1eda0f3a7cd7979385e8f6c42f463e8
#
_cell.length_a   1.000
_cell.length_b   1.000
_cell.length_c   1.000
_cell.angle_alpha   90.00
_cell.angle_beta   90.00
_cell.angle_gamma   90.00
#
_symmetry.space_group_name_H-M   'P 1'
#
loop_
_entity.id
_entity.type
_entity.pdbx_description
1 polymer ?
#
loop_
_entity_poly.entity_id
_entity_poly.type
_entity_poly.pdbx_seq_one_letter_code
_entity_poly.pdbx_strand_id
1 'polypeptide(L)'
;MKKNKIIQSIIFGFITVCLLASCKDDEEKAFSVFDIATEDLEQVVDKNINTIEIPVNTTLTQSEWQVEPTEKWIKAEKSMATGEPFISINVEENATDEARTAQIRVSSFVQDYVITVRQFGLYDIAVEGDRQIRPTSGKADQFEPGYDIDKSMDGKFTTGTSYEESSNYHSPFGDKTKFPVTLEYYFDESQDINYIIYYTRSGNGNFGKVDVYTATTANPKEEDYTLQGNYDFKEKNDPSKITFNEAIKATAIKFVVHNGRGGFASCDEMHFFQANTNNTQETKLLKVFKDITCTEVKEGVTEQDIQALGDNFFIDLARAIQHNAYSEWEKDFRIREYEAYSEPAKWAEKLITKRYSNLDNLTGIAVEKDDEVVVLVGDTHGHDVSIQCIGEEKTSFLEDHEYPQTAASGDYYILKSGINKLKMKNRGQLFVMYNCDLTSHPEPIKIHIPIGSGKVSGFFDLAEHKTDMKYAELLSKATDKYFGIRGDKIILYFHREKLQEVVKNEILSAIHLWNDIIGWEQELMGIEDVRPNLFNNHIFAISPEGAYMWASEDRIAFVYTKLGDILLKENVMEEKDNVWGPAHEIGHIHQGAINWASCTESSNNIFSNYVLYKLGKYCSRGVEISKLAESYLLKQPWPLLGTATHKNEDTELHMRMQWQLWNYFHRLGNMPDFFPKLFKYLRDNPLTYASPGTAQMQYAKAVCTVANMDMTEFFDRWGFFRFTLIPSYEQYGTYMYMVSQELIDQTKEYMSTFPKKVPPIYYLEDRKNGDVGIENYQVGDVGYYTLFKDNVKITGTPTYSLSGNNITVNNGTQAVAFEVRKDNENGELLYFFNFLSYSIPSTVVIDETTKFYAVQADGKRIEMKKE
;
A
#
# COMPACT_ATOMS: atom_id res chain seq x y z
N MET A 1 8.35 -51.68 8.85
CA MET A 1 8.72 -52.85 8.02
C MET A 1 9.23 -52.35 6.68
N LYS A 2 10.48 -52.68 6.47
CA LYS A 2 11.17 -53.04 5.24
C LYS A 2 11.13 -52.04 4.10
N LYS A 3 12.22 -51.37 3.82
CA LYS A 3 13.44 -51.82 3.10
C LYS A 3 13.26 -51.53 1.62
N ASN A 4 14.12 -51.00 0.86
CA ASN A 4 15.55 -50.83 0.75
C ASN A 4 15.79 -50.32 -0.65
N LYS A 5 16.72 -49.44 -0.84
CA LYS A 5 17.99 -49.65 -1.49
C LYS A 5 17.87 -50.10 -2.96
N ILE A 6 18.55 -49.44 -3.87
CA ILE A 6 19.95 -49.71 -4.32
C ILE A 6 20.22 -48.77 -5.48
N ILE A 7 21.12 -47.79 -5.45
CA ILE A 7 22.58 -47.89 -5.55
C ILE A 7 23.07 -48.20 -6.97
N GLN A 8 23.84 -47.24 -7.40
CA GLN A 8 25.16 -47.38 -8.03
C GLN A 8 25.32 -47.95 -9.45
N SER A 9 26.05 -47.14 -10.16
CA SER A 9 27.24 -47.48 -10.91
C SER A 9 27.04 -48.14 -12.26
N ILE A 10 27.68 -47.58 -13.22
CA ILE A 10 28.64 -48.13 -14.16
C ILE A 10 29.06 -46.96 -15.04
N ILE A 11 30.14 -46.33 -14.99
CA ILE A 11 31.57 -46.62 -15.11
C ILE A 11 31.84 -47.67 -16.18
N PHE A 12 32.68 -47.28 -17.09
CA PHE A 12 33.58 -48.01 -17.98
C PHE A 12 33.09 -48.50 -19.34
N GLY A 13 33.85 -48.12 -20.25
CA GLY A 13 34.33 -48.95 -21.30
C GLY A 13 34.45 -48.18 -22.61
N PHE A 14 35.47 -47.92 -22.99
CA PHE A 14 36.76 -48.45 -23.55
C PHE A 14 36.92 -47.97 -24.98
N ILE A 15 37.95 -47.17 -25.22
CA ILE A 15 39.27 -47.57 -25.60
C ILE A 15 39.32 -48.28 -26.95
N THR A 16 40.12 -47.69 -27.70
CA THR A 16 41.27 -48.28 -28.46
C THR A 16 41.09 -48.37 -29.93
N VAL A 17 42.00 -47.84 -30.57
CA VAL A 17 43.07 -48.24 -31.46
C VAL A 17 42.94 -47.72 -32.86
N CYS A 18 43.88 -47.21 -33.54
CA CYS A 18 45.32 -47.52 -33.76
C CYS A 18 45.99 -46.34 -34.38
N LEU A 19 47.12 -46.09 -33.95
CA LEU A 19 48.42 -46.05 -34.62
C LEU A 19 48.40 -46.33 -36.12
N LEU A 20 48.91 -45.40 -36.90
CA LEU A 20 50.10 -45.68 -37.73
C LEU A 20 50.80 -44.39 -38.12
N ALA A 21 52.04 -44.44 -37.89
CA ALA A 21 53.06 -43.46 -38.10
C ALA A 21 53.21 -42.94 -39.53
N SER A 22 53.56 -41.65 -39.62
CA SER A 22 54.66 -41.30 -40.56
C SER A 22 55.35 -40.07 -40.00
N CYS A 23 56.59 -40.21 -39.70
CA CYS A 23 57.57 -39.16 -39.46
C CYS A 23 57.65 -38.24 -40.64
N LYS A 24 57.65 -36.94 -40.46
CA LYS A 24 58.55 -36.00 -41.03
C LYS A 24 58.54 -34.64 -40.36
N ASP A 25 59.76 -34.22 -40.10
CA ASP A 25 60.30 -32.88 -39.96
C ASP A 25 60.09 -32.18 -38.61
N ASP A 26 61.22 -32.01 -37.97
CA ASP A 26 61.49 -31.09 -36.89
C ASP A 26 61.21 -29.67 -37.35
N GLU A 27 60.03 -29.17 -37.09
CA GLU A 27 59.82 -27.76 -36.94
C GLU A 27 59.94 -27.46 -35.44
N GLU A 28 60.67 -26.43 -35.06
CA GLU A 28 60.77 -25.87 -33.72
C GLU A 28 59.33 -25.74 -33.18
N LYS A 29 58.99 -26.55 -32.20
CA LYS A 29 57.70 -26.38 -31.48
C LYS A 29 57.68 -24.99 -30.85
N ALA A 30 56.99 -24.07 -31.49
CA ALA A 30 56.60 -22.81 -30.87
C ALA A 30 55.91 -23.17 -29.54
N PHE A 31 56.28 -22.51 -28.44
CA PHE A 31 55.67 -22.70 -27.14
C PHE A 31 54.19 -22.46 -27.29
N SER A 32 53.38 -23.44 -26.88
CA SER A 32 51.92 -23.27 -26.82
C SER A 32 51.58 -22.19 -25.80
N VAL A 33 50.85 -21.18 -26.24
CA VAL A 33 50.38 -20.05 -25.40
C VAL A 33 48.90 -20.28 -25.13
N PHE A 34 48.49 -20.12 -23.90
CA PHE A 34 47.09 -20.03 -23.49
C PHE A 34 47.01 -19.11 -22.27
N ASP A 35 46.47 -17.90 -22.49
CA ASP A 35 46.44 -16.87 -21.47
C ASP A 35 45.13 -16.07 -21.53
N ILE A 36 44.60 -15.75 -20.34
CA ILE A 36 43.48 -14.87 -20.12
C ILE A 36 43.94 -13.79 -19.15
N ALA A 37 43.73 -12.54 -19.49
CA ALA A 37 44.16 -11.45 -18.67
C ALA A 37 43.54 -11.53 -17.26
N THR A 38 44.31 -11.20 -16.23
CA THR A 38 43.87 -11.32 -14.82
C THR A 38 42.63 -10.44 -14.54
N GLU A 39 42.54 -9.28 -15.16
CA GLU A 39 41.38 -8.38 -15.07
C GLU A 39 40.10 -8.96 -15.66
N ASP A 40 40.19 -9.94 -16.54
CA ASP A 40 39.05 -10.62 -17.17
C ASP A 40 38.57 -11.85 -16.39
N LEU A 41 39.28 -12.25 -15.36
CA LEU A 41 38.90 -13.43 -14.56
C LEU A 41 37.78 -13.18 -13.57
N GLU A 42 37.48 -11.91 -13.25
CA GLU A 42 36.35 -11.51 -12.41
C GLU A 42 35.45 -10.56 -13.17
N GLN A 43 34.23 -11.00 -13.44
CA GLN A 43 33.24 -10.24 -14.15
C GLN A 43 32.07 -9.93 -13.21
N VAL A 44 31.62 -8.69 -13.24
CA VAL A 44 30.45 -8.23 -12.48
C VAL A 44 29.46 -7.63 -13.46
N VAL A 45 28.26 -8.15 -13.46
CA VAL A 45 27.19 -7.69 -14.35
C VAL A 45 25.93 -7.32 -13.55
N ASP A 46 25.13 -6.44 -14.12
CA ASP A 46 23.83 -6.09 -13.52
C ASP A 46 22.87 -7.30 -13.58
N LYS A 47 21.66 -7.12 -13.06
CA LYS A 47 20.64 -8.17 -13.00
C LYS A 47 20.11 -8.62 -14.36
N ASN A 48 20.28 -7.80 -15.40
CA ASN A 48 19.67 -8.05 -16.71
C ASN A 48 20.41 -9.15 -17.48
N ILE A 49 19.85 -9.52 -18.63
CA ILE A 49 20.55 -10.40 -19.57
C ILE A 49 21.84 -9.67 -20.02
N ASN A 50 22.95 -10.34 -19.92
CA ASN A 50 24.24 -9.80 -20.29
C ASN A 50 24.98 -10.74 -21.23
N THR A 51 25.79 -10.18 -22.12
CA THR A 51 26.78 -10.91 -22.93
C THR A 51 28.14 -10.32 -22.65
N ILE A 52 29.08 -11.14 -22.21
CA ILE A 52 30.45 -10.79 -21.90
C ILE A 52 31.35 -11.50 -22.90
N GLU A 53 32.32 -10.77 -23.47
CA GLU A 53 33.33 -11.34 -24.35
C GLU A 53 34.70 -11.27 -23.67
N ILE A 54 35.30 -12.43 -23.40
CA ILE A 54 36.60 -12.55 -22.78
C ILE A 54 37.63 -12.89 -23.83
N PRO A 55 38.58 -12.04 -24.17
CA PRO A 55 39.64 -12.32 -25.12
C PRO A 55 40.54 -13.47 -24.59
N VAL A 56 40.92 -14.38 -25.45
CA VAL A 56 41.82 -15.45 -25.12
C VAL A 56 43.05 -15.36 -26.02
N ASN A 57 44.20 -15.05 -25.44
CA ASN A 57 45.46 -15.05 -26.16
C ASN A 57 45.97 -16.49 -26.25
N THR A 58 45.87 -17.12 -27.41
CA THR A 58 46.23 -18.53 -27.53
C THR A 58 46.71 -18.92 -28.93
N THR A 59 47.65 -19.82 -28.96
CA THR A 59 48.10 -20.55 -30.17
C THR A 59 47.37 -21.89 -30.31
N LEU A 60 46.50 -22.28 -29.37
CA LEU A 60 45.76 -23.53 -29.37
C LEU A 60 44.57 -23.45 -30.35
N THR A 61 44.28 -24.57 -30.96
CA THR A 61 43.04 -24.75 -31.72
C THR A 61 41.84 -24.87 -30.79
N GLN A 62 40.66 -24.61 -31.30
CA GLN A 62 39.43 -24.68 -30.47
C GLN A 62 39.15 -26.06 -29.87
N SER A 63 39.72 -27.12 -30.41
CA SER A 63 39.58 -28.48 -29.86
C SER A 63 40.51 -28.80 -28.69
N GLU A 64 41.53 -27.96 -28.46
CA GLU A 64 42.57 -28.21 -27.46
C GLU A 64 42.32 -27.55 -26.09
N TRP A 65 41.25 -26.84 -25.96
CA TRP A 65 40.79 -26.25 -24.69
C TRP A 65 39.26 -26.34 -24.58
N GLN A 66 38.73 -26.21 -23.37
CA GLN A 66 37.31 -26.37 -23.04
C GLN A 66 36.84 -25.28 -22.15
N VAL A 67 35.51 -25.00 -22.20
CA VAL A 67 34.83 -24.01 -21.40
C VAL A 67 33.61 -24.67 -20.78
N GLU A 68 33.54 -24.69 -19.45
CA GLU A 68 32.44 -25.33 -18.72
C GLU A 68 31.88 -24.40 -17.63
N PRO A 69 30.68 -23.86 -17.80
CA PRO A 69 30.01 -23.12 -16.76
C PRO A 69 29.49 -24.04 -15.65
N THR A 70 29.57 -23.58 -14.39
CA THR A 70 29.11 -24.35 -13.21
C THR A 70 27.60 -24.23 -12.97
N GLU A 71 26.94 -23.21 -13.52
CA GLU A 71 25.55 -22.90 -13.24
C GLU A 71 24.74 -22.88 -14.52
N LYS A 72 23.44 -23.19 -14.39
CA LYS A 72 22.53 -23.28 -15.56
C LYS A 72 22.11 -21.93 -16.13
N TRP A 73 22.16 -20.86 -15.32
CA TRP A 73 21.77 -19.52 -15.71
C TRP A 73 22.86 -18.77 -16.50
N ILE A 74 23.98 -19.44 -16.75
CA ILE A 74 25.08 -18.90 -17.55
C ILE A 74 25.49 -19.92 -18.61
N LYS A 75 25.73 -19.42 -19.82
CA LYS A 75 26.25 -20.21 -20.94
C LYS A 75 27.55 -19.58 -21.39
N ALA A 76 28.52 -20.39 -21.62
CA ALA A 76 29.81 -19.94 -22.11
C ALA A 76 30.24 -20.79 -23.31
N GLU A 77 30.59 -20.13 -24.39
CA GLU A 77 30.94 -20.74 -25.67
C GLU A 77 32.22 -20.12 -26.22
N LYS A 78 33.03 -20.91 -26.90
CA LYS A 78 34.21 -20.47 -27.62
C LYS A 78 33.79 -19.80 -28.93
N SER A 79 34.34 -18.66 -29.26
CA SER A 79 34.04 -17.95 -30.49
C SER A 79 35.31 -17.45 -31.19
N MET A 80 35.22 -17.24 -32.49
CA MET A 80 36.30 -16.67 -33.35
C MET A 80 35.72 -15.66 -34.35
N ALA A 81 34.65 -14.98 -34.01
CA ALA A 81 33.91 -14.13 -34.95
C ALA A 81 34.78 -12.96 -35.52
N THR A 82 35.79 -12.52 -34.81
CA THR A 82 36.68 -11.39 -35.20
C THR A 82 38.03 -11.83 -35.72
N GLY A 83 38.27 -13.15 -35.80
CA GLY A 83 39.60 -13.73 -36.18
C GLY A 83 40.53 -13.93 -34.99
N GLU A 84 40.22 -13.43 -33.81
CA GLU A 84 40.88 -13.72 -32.54
C GLU A 84 39.93 -14.52 -31.64
N PRO A 85 40.47 -15.53 -30.90
CA PRO A 85 39.64 -16.33 -30.03
C PRO A 85 39.14 -15.55 -28.83
N PHE A 86 37.87 -15.75 -28.50
CA PHE A 86 37.27 -15.22 -27.27
C PHE A 86 36.25 -16.20 -26.70
N ILE A 87 35.92 -16.06 -25.43
CA ILE A 87 34.85 -16.76 -24.76
C ILE A 87 33.64 -15.81 -24.73
N SER A 88 32.54 -16.19 -25.39
CA SER A 88 31.27 -15.51 -25.28
C SER A 88 30.48 -16.09 -24.12
N ILE A 89 30.20 -15.26 -23.12
CA ILE A 89 29.47 -15.65 -21.92
C ILE A 89 28.11 -14.97 -21.97
N ASN A 90 27.05 -15.77 -22.10
CA ASN A 90 25.68 -15.29 -22.04
C ASN A 90 25.11 -15.54 -20.66
N VAL A 91 24.73 -14.50 -19.98
CA VAL A 91 24.21 -14.50 -18.60
C VAL A 91 22.71 -14.27 -18.69
N GLU A 92 21.94 -15.23 -18.18
CA GLU A 92 20.48 -15.08 -18.04
C GLU A 92 20.21 -14.09 -16.90
N GLU A 93 19.08 -13.38 -16.97
CA GLU A 93 18.72 -12.43 -15.93
C GLU A 93 18.61 -13.07 -14.55
N ASN A 94 18.98 -12.30 -13.54
CA ASN A 94 18.73 -12.63 -12.15
C ASN A 94 17.44 -11.97 -11.67
N ALA A 95 16.34 -12.72 -11.69
CA ALA A 95 15.03 -12.28 -11.20
C ALA A 95 14.85 -12.44 -9.67
N THR A 96 15.91 -12.77 -8.94
CA THR A 96 15.88 -12.87 -7.48
C THR A 96 16.35 -11.58 -6.83
N ASP A 97 16.03 -11.39 -5.57
CA ASP A 97 16.47 -10.21 -4.80
C ASP A 97 17.97 -10.26 -4.47
N GLU A 98 18.58 -11.45 -4.63
CA GLU A 98 19.95 -11.72 -4.20
C GLU A 98 20.90 -11.78 -5.39
N ALA A 99 22.13 -11.30 -5.21
CA ALA A 99 23.18 -11.54 -6.18
C ALA A 99 23.51 -13.04 -6.26
N ARG A 100 23.92 -13.46 -7.45
CA ARG A 100 24.35 -14.85 -7.69
C ARG A 100 25.72 -14.86 -8.35
N THR A 101 26.45 -15.95 -8.13
CA THR A 101 27.80 -16.12 -8.65
C THR A 101 27.89 -17.45 -9.37
N ALA A 102 28.50 -17.45 -10.55
CA ALA A 102 28.86 -18.66 -11.28
C ALA A 102 30.35 -18.64 -11.59
N GLN A 103 30.91 -19.81 -11.77
CA GLN A 103 32.25 -20.01 -12.26
C GLN A 103 32.23 -20.63 -13.64
N ILE A 104 33.13 -20.19 -14.50
CA ILE A 104 33.39 -20.81 -15.79
C ILE A 104 34.80 -21.36 -15.75
N ARG A 105 34.91 -22.64 -15.81
CA ARG A 105 36.17 -23.33 -15.89
C ARG A 105 36.66 -23.34 -17.32
N VAL A 106 37.83 -22.79 -17.55
CA VAL A 106 38.48 -22.79 -18.84
C VAL A 106 39.73 -23.68 -18.70
N SER A 107 39.73 -24.80 -19.36
CA SER A 107 40.79 -25.81 -19.21
C SER A 107 41.52 -26.07 -20.51
N SER A 108 42.83 -26.15 -20.45
CA SER A 108 43.73 -26.55 -21.55
C SER A 108 44.87 -27.40 -21.02
N PHE A 109 45.66 -27.98 -21.92
CA PHE A 109 46.88 -28.70 -21.51
C PHE A 109 48.03 -27.72 -21.15
N VAL A 110 47.87 -26.39 -21.38
CA VAL A 110 48.87 -25.37 -21.03
C VAL A 110 48.61 -24.83 -19.64
N GLN A 111 47.39 -24.34 -19.41
CA GLN A 111 46.99 -23.74 -18.14
C GLN A 111 45.46 -23.75 -18.01
N ASP A 112 45.00 -23.85 -16.78
CA ASP A 112 43.58 -23.74 -16.43
C ASP A 112 43.30 -22.36 -15.82
N TYR A 113 42.10 -21.83 -16.14
CA TYR A 113 41.57 -20.58 -15.57
C TYR A 113 40.17 -20.80 -14.98
N VAL A 114 39.81 -19.96 -14.03
CA VAL A 114 38.44 -19.86 -13.54
C VAL A 114 38.00 -18.42 -13.69
N ILE A 115 37.00 -18.22 -14.54
CA ILE A 115 36.33 -16.89 -14.66
C ILE A 115 35.16 -16.91 -13.70
N THR A 116 35.12 -15.98 -12.81
CA THR A 116 34.01 -15.76 -11.87
C THR A 116 33.09 -14.68 -12.42
N VAL A 117 31.82 -15.02 -12.63
CA VAL A 117 30.80 -14.07 -13.04
C VAL A 117 29.86 -13.88 -11.89
N ARG A 118 29.76 -12.66 -11.43
CA ARG A 118 28.81 -12.23 -10.42
C ARG A 118 27.75 -11.37 -11.03
N GLN A 119 26.50 -11.73 -10.79
CA GLN A 119 25.34 -11.01 -11.26
C GLN A 119 24.54 -10.48 -10.08
N PHE A 120 24.20 -9.20 -10.13
CA PHE A 120 23.37 -8.57 -9.11
C PHE A 120 21.94 -9.10 -9.10
N GLY A 121 21.22 -8.80 -8.02
CA GLY A 121 19.80 -9.15 -7.85
C GLY A 121 18.86 -8.07 -8.37
N LEU A 122 17.57 -8.27 -8.10
CA LEU A 122 16.46 -7.43 -8.57
C LEU A 122 16.62 -5.95 -8.23
N TYR A 123 17.18 -5.64 -7.06
CA TYR A 123 17.36 -4.26 -6.59
C TYR A 123 18.68 -3.63 -7.02
N ASP A 124 19.34 -4.21 -7.98
CA ASP A 124 20.54 -3.62 -8.54
C ASP A 124 20.18 -2.42 -9.45
N ILE A 125 20.62 -1.25 -9.05
CA ILE A 125 20.39 0.04 -9.73
C ILE A 125 21.67 0.61 -10.38
N ALA A 126 22.67 -0.23 -10.56
CA ALA A 126 23.86 0.11 -11.34
C ALA A 126 23.51 0.32 -12.82
N VAL A 127 24.20 1.23 -13.48
CA VAL A 127 24.00 1.50 -14.89
C VAL A 127 24.88 0.56 -15.71
N GLU A 128 24.29 -0.08 -16.72
CA GLU A 128 25.01 -0.98 -17.61
C GLU A 128 26.18 -0.25 -18.30
N GLY A 129 27.35 -0.85 -18.27
CA GLY A 129 28.57 -0.31 -18.87
C GLY A 129 29.32 0.70 -18.00
N ASP A 130 28.82 1.06 -16.83
CA ASP A 130 29.56 1.87 -15.87
C ASP A 130 30.63 1.04 -15.16
N ARG A 131 31.76 1.68 -14.85
CA ARG A 131 32.87 0.99 -14.20
C ARG A 131 32.65 0.97 -12.69
N GLN A 132 32.51 -0.21 -12.10
CA GLN A 132 32.58 -0.36 -10.66
C GLN A 132 34.01 -0.12 -10.16
N ILE A 133 34.13 0.71 -9.13
CA ILE A 133 35.39 1.02 -8.45
C ILE A 133 35.35 0.31 -7.11
N ARG A 134 36.31 -0.59 -6.86
CA ARG A 134 36.37 -1.34 -5.61
C ARG A 134 37.31 -0.67 -4.61
N PRO A 135 36.88 -0.47 -3.35
CA PRO A 135 37.78 -0.09 -2.28
C PRO A 135 38.84 -1.17 -2.05
N THR A 136 40.04 -0.76 -1.67
CA THR A 136 41.12 -1.70 -1.36
C THR A 136 41.16 -2.07 0.12
N SER A 137 40.60 -1.22 0.97
CA SER A 137 40.46 -1.47 2.40
C SER A 137 39.34 -0.61 2.99
N GLY A 138 38.93 -0.95 4.20
CA GLY A 138 37.92 -0.19 4.92
C GLY A 138 38.19 -0.14 6.42
N LYS A 139 37.48 0.75 7.12
CA LYS A 139 37.51 0.88 8.57
C LYS A 139 36.12 1.22 9.09
N ALA A 140 35.69 0.52 10.14
CA ALA A 140 34.52 0.88 10.92
C ALA A 140 34.94 1.25 12.34
N ASP A 141 34.28 2.25 12.96
CA ASP A 141 34.57 2.65 14.33
C ASP A 141 34.05 1.60 15.35
N GLN A 142 33.05 0.83 14.97
CA GLN A 142 32.48 -0.26 15.78
C GLN A 142 31.88 -1.33 14.88
N PHE A 143 32.02 -2.60 15.25
CA PHE A 143 31.47 -3.73 14.52
C PHE A 143 31.28 -4.95 15.44
N GLU A 144 30.41 -5.87 15.08
CA GLU A 144 30.26 -7.17 15.71
C GLU A 144 31.40 -8.09 15.23
N PRO A 145 32.10 -8.81 16.12
CA PRO A 145 33.15 -9.74 15.70
C PRO A 145 32.71 -10.72 14.62
N GLY A 146 33.43 -10.72 13.48
CA GLY A 146 33.11 -11.50 12.31
C GLY A 146 32.16 -10.82 11.30
N TYR A 147 31.73 -9.59 11.57
CA TYR A 147 30.92 -8.75 10.71
C TYR A 147 31.59 -7.38 10.49
N ASP A 148 32.90 -7.40 10.25
CA ASP A 148 33.70 -6.23 10.01
C ASP A 148 33.40 -5.60 8.63
N ILE A 149 33.99 -4.44 8.38
CA ILE A 149 33.72 -3.64 7.18
C ILE A 149 34.11 -4.35 5.88
N ASP A 150 35.12 -5.24 5.91
CA ASP A 150 35.58 -5.96 4.73
C ASP A 150 34.46 -6.77 4.09
N LYS A 151 33.47 -7.21 4.87
CA LYS A 151 32.28 -7.90 4.39
C LYS A 151 31.26 -7.01 3.65
N SER A 152 31.41 -5.73 3.66
CA SER A 152 30.61 -4.80 2.86
C SER A 152 31.27 -4.39 1.54
N MET A 153 32.37 -5.01 1.20
CA MET A 153 33.13 -4.73 -0.04
C MET A 153 33.84 -5.98 -0.59
N ASP A 154 33.50 -7.18 -0.04
CA ASP A 154 34.13 -8.44 -0.45
C ASP A 154 33.50 -9.04 -1.72
N GLY A 155 32.47 -8.37 -2.22
CA GLY A 155 31.77 -8.81 -3.39
C GLY A 155 30.79 -9.96 -3.17
N LYS A 156 30.36 -10.24 -1.94
CA LYS A 156 29.42 -11.29 -1.61
C LYS A 156 28.20 -10.73 -0.91
N PHE A 157 27.01 -11.11 -1.38
CA PHE A 157 25.78 -10.79 -0.70
C PHE A 157 25.40 -11.85 0.32
N THR A 158 24.74 -11.44 1.37
CA THR A 158 24.14 -12.34 2.36
C THR A 158 23.07 -13.20 1.68
N THR A 159 23.19 -14.52 1.80
CA THR A 159 22.30 -15.50 1.17
C THR A 159 21.33 -16.17 2.15
N GLY A 160 21.53 -15.96 3.45
CA GLY A 160 20.70 -16.55 4.49
C GLY A 160 20.98 -15.97 5.88
N THR A 161 20.49 -16.63 6.90
CA THR A 161 20.55 -16.17 8.29
C THR A 161 21.65 -16.83 9.12
N SER A 162 22.29 -17.88 8.61
CA SER A 162 23.44 -18.50 9.30
C SER A 162 24.70 -17.64 9.18
N TYR A 163 25.66 -17.87 10.06
CA TYR A 163 26.94 -17.14 10.03
C TYR A 163 27.71 -17.36 8.72
N GLU A 164 27.64 -18.57 8.17
CA GLU A 164 28.29 -18.93 6.91
C GLU A 164 27.60 -18.28 5.69
N GLU A 165 26.32 -17.98 5.79
CA GLU A 165 25.53 -17.36 4.72
C GLU A 165 25.51 -15.83 4.82
N SER A 166 26.01 -15.26 5.92
CA SER A 166 26.05 -13.81 6.15
C SER A 166 27.40 -13.24 5.69
N SER A 167 27.37 -12.39 4.67
CA SER A 167 28.52 -11.59 4.26
C SER A 167 28.17 -10.12 4.29
N ASN A 168 28.01 -9.56 5.49
CA ASN A 168 27.68 -8.17 5.66
C ASN A 168 28.43 -7.53 6.82
N TYR A 169 28.68 -6.25 6.74
CA TYR A 169 29.05 -5.44 7.89
C TYR A 169 27.83 -5.34 8.85
N HIS A 170 28.09 -5.43 10.15
CA HIS A 170 27.07 -5.17 11.17
C HIS A 170 27.68 -4.51 12.41
N SER A 171 27.05 -3.47 12.94
CA SER A 171 27.41 -2.88 14.21
C SER A 171 27.17 -3.86 15.37
N PRO A 172 27.73 -3.63 16.60
CA PRO A 172 27.62 -4.58 17.71
C PRO A 172 26.17 -4.98 18.01
N PHE A 173 25.94 -6.28 18.28
CA PHE A 173 24.63 -6.82 18.61
C PHE A 173 24.13 -6.38 20.00
N GLY A 174 22.83 -6.45 20.21
CA GLY A 174 22.17 -6.02 21.45
C GLY A 174 22.21 -4.49 21.62
N ASP A 175 22.14 -4.03 22.85
CA ASP A 175 22.14 -2.58 23.15
C ASP A 175 23.56 -1.96 23.13
N LYS A 176 24.46 -2.48 22.30
CA LYS A 176 25.88 -2.08 22.28
C LYS A 176 26.20 -1.06 21.20
N THR A 177 25.38 -0.97 20.13
CA THR A 177 25.59 0.01 19.06
C THR A 177 25.42 1.43 19.59
N LYS A 178 26.36 2.30 19.28
CA LYS A 178 26.33 3.73 19.63
C LYS A 178 26.37 4.57 18.39
N PHE A 179 25.28 5.25 18.09
CA PHE A 179 25.24 6.19 16.97
C PHE A 179 25.91 7.54 17.32
N PRO A 180 26.54 8.23 16.35
CA PRO A 180 26.67 7.80 14.96
C PRO A 180 27.68 6.64 14.81
N VAL A 181 27.48 5.83 13.78
CA VAL A 181 28.41 4.80 13.32
C VAL A 181 29.16 5.30 12.11
N THR A 182 30.49 5.13 12.11
CA THR A 182 31.34 5.61 11.04
C THR A 182 31.92 4.47 10.22
N LEU A 183 31.73 4.51 8.90
CA LEU A 183 32.31 3.58 7.93
C LEU A 183 33.20 4.36 6.97
N GLU A 184 34.42 3.91 6.75
CA GLU A 184 35.38 4.52 5.85
C GLU A 184 35.87 3.49 4.82
N TYR A 185 35.84 3.85 3.56
CA TYR A 185 36.31 3.05 2.43
C TYR A 185 37.50 3.75 1.76
N TYR A 186 38.57 3.05 1.49
CA TYR A 186 39.81 3.61 0.96
C TYR A 186 40.13 3.01 -0.40
N PHE A 187 40.70 3.86 -1.28
CA PHE A 187 41.14 3.51 -2.63
C PHE A 187 42.67 3.77 -2.72
N ASP A 188 43.38 2.90 -3.44
CA ASP A 188 44.84 3.04 -3.60
C ASP A 188 45.24 4.33 -4.30
N GLU A 189 44.38 4.83 -5.20
CA GLU A 189 44.57 6.10 -5.91
C GLU A 189 43.27 6.91 -5.96
N SER A 190 43.35 8.16 -6.37
CA SER A 190 42.18 9.01 -6.49
C SER A 190 41.28 8.54 -7.61
N GLN A 191 40.06 8.20 -7.28
CA GLN A 191 38.99 7.72 -8.20
C GLN A 191 38.02 8.86 -8.52
N ASP A 192 37.48 8.85 -9.75
CA ASP A 192 36.36 9.67 -10.14
C ASP A 192 35.07 8.84 -9.92
N ILE A 193 34.22 9.26 -8.96
CA ILE A 193 33.01 8.54 -8.58
C ILE A 193 31.81 9.40 -8.91
N ASN A 194 30.91 8.86 -9.75
CA ASN A 194 29.67 9.51 -10.15
C ASN A 194 28.48 9.15 -9.26
N TYR A 195 28.47 7.92 -8.76
CA TYR A 195 27.41 7.50 -7.84
C TYR A 195 27.87 6.34 -6.94
N ILE A 196 27.12 6.17 -5.85
CA ILE A 196 27.33 5.12 -4.85
C ILE A 196 26.03 4.37 -4.67
N ILE A 197 26.10 3.04 -4.50
CA ILE A 197 24.96 2.20 -4.16
C ILE A 197 25.23 1.52 -2.82
N TYR A 198 24.37 1.77 -1.87
CA TYR A 198 24.28 1.06 -0.61
C TYR A 198 23.29 -0.10 -0.73
N TYR A 199 23.74 -1.32 -0.53
CA TYR A 199 22.92 -2.52 -0.48
C TYR A 199 22.66 -2.93 0.95
N THR A 200 21.39 -3.14 1.26
CA THR A 200 20.95 -3.53 2.59
C THR A 200 20.98 -5.05 2.73
N ARG A 201 21.09 -5.55 3.94
CA ARG A 201 20.83 -6.96 4.23
C ARG A 201 19.33 -7.31 4.38
N SER A 202 18.44 -6.37 4.05
CA SER A 202 16.99 -6.51 4.18
C SER A 202 16.51 -6.81 5.59
N GLY A 203 16.97 -6.05 6.59
CA GLY A 203 16.59 -6.30 7.98
C GLY A 203 17.07 -5.24 8.96
N ASN A 204 17.33 -5.67 10.19
CA ASN A 204 17.89 -4.79 11.20
C ASN A 204 19.23 -4.23 10.75
N GLY A 205 19.41 -2.93 10.99
CA GLY A 205 20.62 -2.22 10.62
C GLY A 205 20.53 -1.48 9.28
N ASN A 206 19.45 -1.61 8.51
CA ASN A 206 19.26 -0.79 7.31
C ASN A 206 19.41 0.69 7.67
N PHE A 207 20.24 1.42 6.91
CA PHE A 207 20.58 2.81 7.21
C PHE A 207 19.36 3.75 7.09
N GLY A 208 19.25 4.67 8.04
CA GLY A 208 18.38 5.83 7.96
C GLY A 208 19.16 7.06 7.48
N LYS A 209 19.42 8.03 8.36
CA LYS A 209 20.13 9.26 8.02
C LYS A 209 21.63 9.03 7.98
N VAL A 210 22.24 9.52 6.90
CA VAL A 210 23.66 9.30 6.61
C VAL A 210 24.28 10.57 6.05
N ASP A 211 25.43 10.95 6.59
CA ASP A 211 26.27 11.99 6.01
C ASP A 211 27.43 11.34 5.23
N VAL A 212 27.70 11.83 4.03
CA VAL A 212 28.76 11.32 3.16
C VAL A 212 29.85 12.37 3.00
N TYR A 213 31.06 11.95 3.32
CA TYR A 213 32.26 12.78 3.20
C TYR A 213 33.26 12.12 2.26
N THR A 214 34.12 12.94 1.62
CA THR A 214 35.23 12.47 0.77
C THR A 214 36.52 13.12 1.15
N ALA A 215 37.63 12.42 0.97
CA ALA A 215 38.98 12.97 1.03
C ALA A 215 39.76 12.61 -0.23
N THR A 216 40.71 13.50 -0.60
CA THR A 216 41.58 13.32 -1.78
C THR A 216 43.02 13.05 -1.39
N THR A 217 43.33 12.98 -0.11
CA THR A 217 44.69 12.72 0.42
C THR A 217 44.83 11.24 0.80
N ALA A 218 46.00 10.67 0.59
CA ALA A 218 46.28 9.32 1.07
C ALA A 218 46.34 9.31 2.61
N ASN A 219 45.66 8.33 3.24
CA ASN A 219 45.51 8.20 4.69
C ASN A 219 44.92 9.49 5.34
N PRO A 220 43.72 9.90 4.97
CA PRO A 220 43.15 11.17 5.40
C PRO A 220 42.94 11.21 6.92
N LYS A 221 43.13 12.39 7.48
CA LYS A 221 42.69 12.71 8.86
C LYS A 221 41.31 13.32 8.84
N GLU A 222 40.74 13.53 10.03
CA GLU A 222 39.37 14.07 10.15
C GLU A 222 39.22 15.43 9.44
N GLU A 223 40.25 16.29 9.51
CA GLU A 223 40.27 17.59 8.83
C GLU A 223 40.36 17.55 7.32
N ASP A 224 40.72 16.42 6.73
CA ASP A 224 40.85 16.23 5.28
C ASP A 224 39.53 15.89 4.59
N TYR A 225 38.51 15.56 5.39
CA TYR A 225 37.21 15.14 4.87
C TYR A 225 36.29 16.32 4.57
N THR A 226 35.72 16.32 3.38
CA THR A 226 34.74 17.31 2.93
C THR A 226 33.37 16.68 2.78
N LEU A 227 32.36 17.31 3.38
CA LEU A 227 30.97 16.85 3.28
C LEU A 227 30.44 16.96 1.84
N GLN A 228 29.92 15.89 1.29
CA GLN A 228 29.31 15.85 -0.04
C GLN A 228 27.77 15.92 0.03
N GLY A 229 27.16 15.48 1.10
CA GLY A 229 25.72 15.58 1.29
C GLY A 229 25.20 14.82 2.51
N ASN A 230 23.94 15.13 2.82
CA ASN A 230 23.17 14.46 3.87
C ASN A 230 22.03 13.70 3.18
N TYR A 231 21.91 12.43 3.47
CA TYR A 231 20.96 11.52 2.81
C TYR A 231 20.09 10.82 3.83
N ASP A 232 18.86 10.47 3.46
CA ASP A 232 17.98 9.66 4.28
C ASP A 232 17.56 8.41 3.49
N PHE A 233 18.11 7.25 3.85
CA PHE A 233 17.80 5.97 3.22
C PHE A 233 16.54 5.31 3.79
N LYS A 234 15.87 6.00 4.76
CA LYS A 234 14.54 5.65 5.29
C LYS A 234 14.43 4.23 5.88
N GLU A 235 15.57 3.63 6.26
CA GLU A 235 15.65 2.26 6.81
C GLU A 235 14.97 1.19 5.94
N LYS A 236 14.83 1.46 4.63
CA LYS A 236 14.13 0.58 3.68
C LYS A 236 14.94 -0.68 3.37
N ASN A 237 14.27 -1.71 2.89
CA ASN A 237 14.94 -2.95 2.45
C ASN A 237 15.61 -2.82 1.07
N ASP A 238 15.14 -1.88 0.26
CA ASP A 238 15.68 -1.67 -1.08
C ASP A 238 17.06 -1.00 -1.03
N PRO A 239 17.92 -1.21 -2.02
CA PRO A 239 19.15 -0.46 -2.16
C PRO A 239 18.91 1.04 -2.24
N SER A 240 19.88 1.82 -1.81
CA SER A 240 19.86 3.28 -1.90
C SER A 240 20.99 3.79 -2.78
N LYS A 241 20.67 4.63 -3.76
CA LYS A 241 21.64 5.24 -4.67
C LYS A 241 21.86 6.70 -4.34
N ILE A 242 23.12 7.09 -4.24
CA ILE A 242 23.56 8.48 -4.17
C ILE A 242 24.17 8.84 -5.52
N THR A 243 23.61 9.81 -6.22
CA THR A 243 24.18 10.33 -7.48
C THR A 243 24.73 11.72 -7.24
N PHE A 244 25.95 11.97 -7.68
CA PHE A 244 26.59 13.27 -7.60
C PHE A 244 26.36 14.04 -8.91
N ASN A 245 26.14 15.35 -8.81
CA ASN A 245 25.92 16.19 -10.00
C ASN A 245 27.14 16.19 -10.93
N GLU A 246 28.35 16.10 -10.37
CA GLU A 246 29.62 15.93 -11.06
C GLU A 246 30.41 14.82 -10.39
N ALA A 247 31.27 14.14 -11.14
CA ALA A 247 32.12 13.10 -10.55
C ALA A 247 32.98 13.70 -9.42
N ILE A 248 32.91 13.09 -8.25
CA ILE A 248 33.76 13.47 -7.11
C ILE A 248 35.09 12.73 -7.15
N LYS A 249 36.16 13.41 -6.83
CA LYS A 249 37.47 12.79 -6.68
C LYS A 249 37.67 12.34 -5.25
N ALA A 250 38.00 11.07 -5.06
CA ALA A 250 38.15 10.49 -3.71
C ALA A 250 39.26 9.45 -3.66
N THR A 251 40.14 9.55 -2.66
CA THR A 251 41.01 8.46 -2.17
C THR A 251 40.35 7.75 -0.98
N ALA A 252 39.39 8.42 -0.35
CA ALA A 252 38.59 7.83 0.71
C ALA A 252 37.15 8.41 0.74
N ILE A 253 36.20 7.57 1.09
CA ILE A 253 34.80 7.95 1.32
C ILE A 253 34.40 7.50 2.72
N LYS A 254 33.80 8.43 3.48
CA LYS A 254 33.35 8.21 4.84
C LYS A 254 31.83 8.39 4.94
N PHE A 255 31.16 7.41 5.51
CA PHE A 255 29.74 7.45 5.86
C PHE A 255 29.61 7.62 7.38
N VAL A 256 28.84 8.60 7.80
CA VAL A 256 28.45 8.80 9.19
C VAL A 256 26.98 8.48 9.32
N VAL A 257 26.66 7.30 9.85
CA VAL A 257 25.29 6.78 9.97
C VAL A 257 24.73 7.21 11.30
N HIS A 258 23.67 8.01 11.29
CA HIS A 258 23.07 8.58 12.49
C HIS A 258 22.01 7.71 13.15
N ASN A 259 21.35 6.86 12.38
CA ASN A 259 20.36 5.89 12.83
C ASN A 259 20.20 4.76 11.84
N GLY A 260 19.63 3.66 12.30
CA GLY A 260 19.30 2.52 11.44
C GLY A 260 18.27 1.62 12.10
N ARG A 261 17.65 0.81 11.27
CA ARG A 261 16.52 -0.04 11.64
C ARG A 261 16.84 -0.94 12.84
N GLY A 262 15.97 -0.94 13.82
CA GLY A 262 16.14 -1.73 15.05
C GLY A 262 17.27 -1.25 15.95
N GLY A 263 17.84 -0.05 15.73
CA GLY A 263 18.92 0.50 16.54
C GLY A 263 20.31 -0.05 16.17
N PHE A 264 20.49 -0.55 14.94
CA PHE A 264 21.74 -1.08 14.40
C PHE A 264 22.15 -0.38 13.11
N ALA A 265 23.40 -0.59 12.67
CA ALA A 265 23.87 -0.26 11.34
C ALA A 265 24.42 -1.50 10.65
N SER A 266 23.96 -1.83 9.45
CA SER A 266 24.44 -2.93 8.64
C SER A 266 24.56 -2.56 7.18
N CYS A 267 25.50 -3.14 6.47
CA CYS A 267 25.73 -2.93 5.05
C CYS A 267 26.07 -4.28 4.43
N ASP A 268 25.27 -4.72 3.46
CA ASP A 268 25.55 -5.95 2.74
C ASP A 268 26.71 -5.71 1.77
N GLU A 269 26.55 -4.73 0.88
CA GLU A 269 27.59 -4.25 0.00
C GLU A 269 27.52 -2.72 -0.18
N MET A 270 28.70 -2.10 -0.36
CA MET A 270 28.84 -0.69 -0.70
C MET A 270 29.59 -0.56 -2.02
N HIS A 271 28.89 -0.16 -3.07
CA HIS A 271 29.45 -0.08 -4.41
C HIS A 271 29.66 1.35 -4.87
N PHE A 272 30.77 1.59 -5.55
CA PHE A 272 31.17 2.90 -6.08
C PHE A 272 31.33 2.79 -7.59
N PHE A 273 30.81 3.79 -8.34
CA PHE A 273 30.78 3.73 -9.80
C PHE A 273 31.31 4.99 -10.46
N GLN A 274 32.05 4.78 -11.54
CA GLN A 274 32.38 5.80 -12.53
C GLN A 274 31.46 5.60 -13.75
N ALA A 275 30.73 6.67 -14.13
CA ALA A 275 29.86 6.61 -15.29
C ALA A 275 30.67 6.52 -16.60
N ASN A 276 30.25 5.64 -17.47
CA ASN A 276 30.78 5.54 -18.82
C ASN A 276 30.07 6.55 -19.73
N THR A 277 30.71 7.68 -19.98
CA THR A 277 30.14 8.74 -20.83
C THR A 277 30.34 8.50 -22.34
N ASN A 278 31.02 7.42 -22.73
CA ASN A 278 31.35 7.14 -24.12
C ASN A 278 30.59 5.96 -24.68
N ASN A 279 29.81 6.20 -25.75
CA ASN A 279 29.23 5.21 -26.64
C ASN A 279 28.22 4.23 -26.04
N THR A 280 27.43 4.68 -25.07
CA THR A 280 26.29 3.92 -24.55
C THR A 280 25.19 3.78 -25.61
N GLN A 281 24.31 2.76 -25.46
CA GLN A 281 23.14 2.64 -26.34
C GLN A 281 22.27 3.90 -26.31
N GLU A 282 22.19 4.58 -25.15
CA GLU A 282 21.48 5.85 -24.99
C GLU A 282 22.06 6.97 -25.85
N THR A 283 23.40 7.10 -25.92
CA THR A 283 24.02 8.10 -26.81
C THR A 283 23.76 7.81 -28.27
N LYS A 284 23.62 6.54 -28.65
CA LYS A 284 23.21 6.17 -30.02
C LYS A 284 21.76 6.54 -30.30
N LEU A 285 20.86 6.24 -29.37
CA LEU A 285 19.43 6.59 -29.47
C LEU A 285 19.26 8.09 -29.62
N LEU A 286 19.96 8.90 -28.83
CA LEU A 286 19.89 10.36 -28.90
C LEU A 286 20.46 10.95 -30.20
N LYS A 287 21.15 10.20 -31.05
CA LYS A 287 21.47 10.62 -32.44
C LYS A 287 20.26 10.49 -33.37
N VAL A 288 19.40 9.53 -33.13
CA VAL A 288 18.24 9.19 -33.97
C VAL A 288 16.95 9.84 -33.47
N PHE A 289 16.70 9.78 -32.13
CA PHE A 289 15.49 10.29 -31.52
C PHE A 289 15.68 11.67 -30.89
N LYS A 290 14.58 12.41 -30.74
CA LYS A 290 14.59 13.74 -30.11
C LYS A 290 14.94 13.67 -28.62
N ASP A 291 14.43 12.67 -27.92
CA ASP A 291 14.71 12.41 -26.50
C ASP A 291 14.86 10.91 -26.24
N ILE A 292 15.25 10.56 -25.03
CA ILE A 292 15.54 9.18 -24.63
C ILE A 292 14.28 8.29 -24.54
N THR A 293 13.09 8.88 -24.52
CA THR A 293 11.83 8.10 -24.56
C THR A 293 11.54 7.56 -25.97
N CYS A 294 12.31 7.93 -26.97
CA CYS A 294 12.24 7.44 -28.32
C CYS A 294 10.84 7.55 -28.96
N THR A 295 10.11 8.62 -28.65
CA THR A 295 8.74 8.83 -29.17
C THR A 295 8.70 9.59 -30.49
N GLU A 296 9.79 10.27 -30.86
CA GLU A 296 9.89 11.05 -32.08
C GLU A 296 11.31 10.91 -32.70
N VAL A 297 11.38 10.60 -33.98
CA VAL A 297 12.63 10.58 -34.75
C VAL A 297 12.99 12.01 -35.18
N LYS A 298 14.27 12.36 -35.14
CA LYS A 298 14.76 13.65 -35.61
C LYS A 298 14.58 13.83 -37.09
N GLU A 299 14.41 15.07 -37.54
CA GLU A 299 14.37 15.39 -38.97
C GLU A 299 15.70 15.06 -39.68
N GLY A 300 15.62 14.48 -40.85
CA GLY A 300 16.79 14.16 -41.67
C GLY A 300 17.50 12.85 -41.31
N VAL A 301 17.01 12.10 -40.31
CA VAL A 301 17.55 10.78 -39.98
C VAL A 301 17.35 9.82 -41.15
N THR A 302 18.44 9.20 -41.54
CA THR A 302 18.50 8.24 -42.66
C THR A 302 18.40 6.80 -42.17
N GLU A 303 18.11 5.87 -43.07
CA GLU A 303 18.14 4.43 -42.76
C GLU A 303 19.52 3.98 -42.24
N GLN A 304 20.61 4.61 -42.73
CA GLN A 304 21.97 4.32 -42.26
C GLN A 304 22.16 4.73 -40.79
N ASP A 305 21.58 5.86 -40.41
CA ASP A 305 21.63 6.32 -39.01
C ASP A 305 20.82 5.36 -38.10
N ILE A 306 19.70 4.87 -38.58
CA ILE A 306 18.87 3.87 -37.86
C ILE A 306 19.64 2.56 -37.71
N GLN A 307 20.28 2.07 -38.78
CA GLN A 307 21.08 0.85 -38.75
C GLN A 307 22.28 0.99 -37.78
N ALA A 308 22.82 2.18 -37.61
CA ALA A 308 23.94 2.44 -36.68
C ALA A 308 23.57 2.30 -35.20
N LEU A 309 22.29 2.15 -34.85
CA LEU A 309 21.84 1.81 -33.51
C LEU A 309 22.38 0.43 -33.06
N GLY A 310 22.53 -0.50 -34.00
CA GLY A 310 23.15 -1.80 -33.77
C GLY A 310 22.25 -2.84 -33.06
N ASP A 311 21.29 -2.42 -32.25
CA ASP A 311 20.31 -3.30 -31.60
C ASP A 311 19.03 -3.36 -32.44
N ASN A 312 18.63 -4.57 -32.83
CA ASN A 312 17.46 -4.79 -33.70
C ASN A 312 16.16 -4.27 -33.10
N PHE A 313 15.99 -4.35 -31.79
CA PHE A 313 14.82 -3.81 -31.12
C PHE A 313 14.68 -2.29 -31.36
N PHE A 314 15.76 -1.56 -31.17
CA PHE A 314 15.75 -0.10 -31.36
C PHE A 314 15.74 0.32 -32.83
N ILE A 315 16.28 -0.51 -33.73
CA ILE A 315 16.16 -0.31 -35.18
C ILE A 315 14.69 -0.41 -35.60
N ASP A 316 13.99 -1.45 -35.15
CA ASP A 316 12.58 -1.67 -35.46
C ASP A 316 11.70 -0.59 -34.79
N LEU A 317 12.02 -0.17 -33.58
CA LEU A 317 11.36 0.94 -32.90
C LEU A 317 11.51 2.25 -33.71
N ALA A 318 12.73 2.57 -34.15
CA ALA A 318 12.98 3.80 -34.93
C ALA A 318 12.18 3.82 -36.22
N ARG A 319 12.11 2.69 -36.91
CA ARG A 319 11.29 2.54 -38.11
C ARG A 319 9.80 2.69 -37.82
N ALA A 320 9.32 2.04 -36.76
CA ALA A 320 7.91 2.11 -36.36
C ALA A 320 7.50 3.55 -36.04
N ILE A 321 8.30 4.29 -35.31
CA ILE A 321 8.05 5.70 -34.96
C ILE A 321 8.16 6.59 -36.21
N GLN A 322 9.20 6.40 -37.05
CA GLN A 322 9.38 7.18 -38.29
C GLN A 322 8.20 7.03 -39.27
N HIS A 323 7.67 5.82 -39.38
CA HIS A 323 6.54 5.50 -40.24
C HIS A 323 5.16 5.63 -39.58
N ASN A 324 5.08 6.16 -38.36
CA ASN A 324 3.85 6.30 -37.58
C ASN A 324 3.05 4.99 -37.49
N ALA A 325 3.75 3.89 -37.23
CA ALA A 325 3.17 2.54 -37.27
C ALA A 325 2.34 2.19 -36.00
N TYR A 326 2.39 3.01 -34.95
CA TYR A 326 1.55 2.82 -33.76
C TYR A 326 0.10 3.16 -34.12
N SER A 327 -0.82 2.23 -33.87
CA SER A 327 -2.25 2.55 -33.85
C SER A 327 -2.54 3.52 -32.69
N GLU A 328 -3.67 4.22 -32.78
CA GLU A 328 -4.08 5.07 -31.63
C GLU A 328 -4.20 4.29 -30.32
N TRP A 329 -4.74 3.05 -30.39
CA TRP A 329 -4.81 2.14 -29.27
C TRP A 329 -3.44 1.85 -28.62
N GLU A 330 -2.44 1.57 -29.44
CA GLU A 330 -1.08 1.34 -28.94
C GLU A 330 -0.48 2.63 -28.38
N LYS A 331 -0.67 3.75 -29.07
CA LYS A 331 -0.10 5.04 -28.70
C LYS A 331 -0.65 5.53 -27.36
N ASP A 332 -1.97 5.42 -27.14
CA ASP A 332 -2.66 5.91 -25.94
C ASP A 332 -2.14 5.27 -24.65
N PHE A 333 -1.67 4.02 -24.72
CA PHE A 333 -1.21 3.29 -23.52
C PHE A 333 0.31 3.10 -23.43
N ARG A 334 1.02 3.16 -24.57
CA ARG A 334 2.46 2.95 -24.59
C ARG A 334 3.27 4.21 -24.32
N ILE A 335 2.74 5.37 -24.69
CA ILE A 335 3.42 6.66 -24.53
C ILE A 335 2.57 7.54 -23.63
N ARG A 336 3.00 7.69 -22.38
CA ARG A 336 2.23 8.45 -21.39
C ARG A 336 3.13 9.34 -20.53
N GLU A 337 2.54 10.42 -20.04
CA GLU A 337 3.09 11.22 -18.95
C GLU A 337 2.39 10.79 -17.65
N TYR A 338 3.17 10.47 -16.63
CA TYR A 338 2.69 10.01 -15.35
C TYR A 338 2.85 11.10 -14.30
N GLU A 339 1.73 11.49 -13.72
CA GLU A 339 1.68 12.46 -12.64
C GLU A 339 2.17 11.84 -11.33
N ALA A 340 2.71 12.70 -10.45
CA ALA A 340 3.04 12.29 -9.11
C ALA A 340 1.81 12.15 -8.23
N TYR A 341 1.84 11.15 -7.36
CA TYR A 341 0.88 10.97 -6.29
C TYR A 341 1.54 11.18 -4.94
N SER A 342 0.73 11.56 -3.95
CA SER A 342 1.23 11.72 -2.59
C SER A 342 1.67 10.38 -2.00
N GLU A 343 2.43 10.41 -0.90
CA GLU A 343 2.88 9.21 -0.19
C GLU A 343 1.74 8.69 0.74
N PRO A 344 1.02 7.61 0.39
CA PRO A 344 -0.18 7.21 1.12
C PRO A 344 0.06 6.88 2.58
N ALA A 345 1.24 6.33 2.92
CA ALA A 345 1.58 5.99 4.30
C ALA A 345 1.70 7.25 5.18
N LYS A 346 2.33 8.31 4.69
CA LYS A 346 2.43 9.59 5.40
C LYS A 346 1.06 10.24 5.61
N TRP A 347 0.19 10.16 4.60
CA TRP A 347 -1.16 10.71 4.72
C TRP A 347 -2.06 9.87 5.61
N ALA A 348 -1.93 8.55 5.59
CA ALA A 348 -2.63 7.67 6.53
C ALA A 348 -2.29 8.00 7.98
N GLU A 349 -1.02 8.21 8.30
CA GLU A 349 -0.58 8.65 9.62
C GLU A 349 -1.16 10.02 10.00
N LYS A 350 -1.04 11.01 9.10
CA LYS A 350 -1.51 12.38 9.31
C LYS A 350 -3.03 12.47 9.48
N LEU A 351 -3.78 11.69 8.72
CA LEU A 351 -5.24 11.69 8.75
C LEU A 351 -5.84 10.67 9.72
N ILE A 352 -5.00 9.79 10.29
CA ILE A 352 -5.41 8.65 11.11
C ILE A 352 -6.44 7.80 10.34
N THR A 353 -6.03 7.32 9.16
CA THR A 353 -6.81 6.44 8.28
C THR A 353 -6.04 5.17 7.99
N LYS A 354 -6.66 4.19 7.34
CA LYS A 354 -5.88 3.19 6.60
C LYS A 354 -5.24 3.86 5.37
N ARG A 355 -4.22 3.22 4.81
CA ARG A 355 -3.56 3.73 3.60
C ARG A 355 -4.51 3.65 2.40
N TYR A 356 -4.43 4.65 1.55
CA TYR A 356 -4.92 4.54 0.19
C TYR A 356 -3.89 3.76 -0.65
N SER A 357 -4.25 3.42 -1.87
CA SER A 357 -3.36 2.65 -2.72
C SER A 357 -2.18 3.47 -3.24
N ASN A 358 -1.09 2.79 -3.57
CA ASN A 358 0.00 3.33 -4.37
C ASN A 358 -0.22 3.05 -5.87
N LEU A 359 -1.26 2.28 -6.24
CA LEU A 359 -1.50 1.83 -7.61
C LEU A 359 -2.30 2.86 -8.42
N ASP A 360 -1.95 4.14 -8.28
CA ASP A 360 -2.68 5.25 -8.90
C ASP A 360 -2.45 5.37 -10.42
N ASN A 361 -1.25 5.04 -10.89
CA ASN A 361 -0.82 5.18 -12.28
C ASN A 361 -0.90 3.86 -13.05
N LEU A 362 -2.07 3.56 -13.60
CA LEU A 362 -2.25 2.42 -14.49
C LEU A 362 -1.49 2.66 -15.81
N THR A 363 -0.83 1.64 -16.34
CA THR A 363 -0.25 1.70 -17.69
C THR A 363 -1.22 1.17 -18.76
N GLY A 364 -2.10 0.27 -18.39
CA GLY A 364 -2.93 -0.48 -19.34
C GLY A 364 -2.15 -1.53 -20.11
N ILE A 365 -0.96 -1.90 -19.66
CA ILE A 365 -0.10 -2.91 -20.30
C ILE A 365 -0.06 -4.14 -19.41
N ALA A 366 -0.43 -5.28 -20.00
CA ALA A 366 -0.33 -6.59 -19.41
C ALA A 366 0.92 -7.32 -19.91
N VAL A 367 1.50 -8.14 -19.04
CA VAL A 367 2.71 -8.92 -19.31
C VAL A 367 2.50 -10.37 -18.91
N GLU A 368 3.23 -11.26 -19.55
CA GLU A 368 3.31 -12.65 -19.15
C GLU A 368 4.62 -12.91 -18.39
N LYS A 369 4.65 -14.02 -17.67
CA LYS A 369 5.88 -14.46 -17.02
C LYS A 369 6.97 -14.65 -18.07
N ASP A 370 8.20 -14.23 -17.74
CA ASP A 370 9.38 -14.28 -18.61
C ASP A 370 9.37 -13.34 -19.81
N ASP A 371 8.36 -12.44 -19.93
CA ASP A 371 8.40 -11.37 -20.92
C ASP A 371 9.59 -10.45 -20.69
N GLU A 372 10.29 -10.10 -21.75
CA GLU A 372 11.29 -9.04 -21.76
C GLU A 372 10.61 -7.71 -22.09
N VAL A 373 10.64 -6.77 -21.17
CA VAL A 373 9.97 -5.49 -21.28
C VAL A 373 11.01 -4.36 -21.30
N VAL A 374 11.02 -3.58 -22.34
CA VAL A 374 11.80 -2.35 -22.43
C VAL A 374 10.93 -1.19 -21.94
N VAL A 375 11.46 -0.39 -21.02
CA VAL A 375 10.82 0.82 -20.51
C VAL A 375 11.77 1.99 -20.72
N LEU A 376 11.37 2.93 -21.56
CA LEU A 376 12.12 4.13 -21.86
C LEU A 376 11.57 5.27 -21.00
N VAL A 377 12.38 5.77 -20.08
CA VAL A 377 11.98 6.75 -19.06
C VAL A 377 12.65 8.08 -19.35
N GLY A 378 11.86 9.13 -19.39
CA GLY A 378 12.35 10.50 -19.48
C GLY A 378 13.12 10.95 -18.23
N ASP A 379 13.21 12.26 -18.04
CA ASP A 379 13.79 12.80 -16.81
C ASP A 379 12.90 12.43 -15.62
N THR A 380 13.47 11.82 -14.58
CA THR A 380 12.78 11.52 -13.32
C THR A 380 12.79 12.72 -12.36
N HIS A 381 13.41 13.83 -12.76
CA HIS A 381 13.55 15.04 -11.93
C HIS A 381 14.16 14.76 -10.54
N GLY A 382 14.95 13.67 -10.44
CA GLY A 382 15.59 13.24 -9.19
C GLY A 382 14.66 12.47 -8.25
N HIS A 383 13.44 12.11 -8.70
CA HIS A 383 12.51 11.30 -7.93
C HIS A 383 12.72 9.81 -8.13
N ASP A 384 12.40 9.04 -7.10
CA ASP A 384 12.33 7.59 -7.17
C ASP A 384 11.10 7.18 -7.97
N VAL A 385 11.30 6.41 -9.04
CA VAL A 385 10.25 5.87 -9.90
C VAL A 385 10.45 4.38 -10.07
N SER A 386 9.35 3.65 -10.10
CA SER A 386 9.40 2.22 -10.33
C SER A 386 8.18 1.73 -11.13
N ILE A 387 8.28 0.54 -11.66
CA ILE A 387 7.12 -0.22 -12.16
C ILE A 387 6.84 -1.37 -11.20
N GLN A 388 5.55 -1.61 -10.97
CA GLN A 388 5.09 -2.83 -10.33
C GLN A 388 4.26 -3.66 -11.28
N CYS A 389 4.54 -4.96 -11.31
CA CYS A 389 3.71 -5.95 -11.96
C CYS A 389 2.74 -6.53 -10.92
N ILE A 390 1.47 -6.25 -11.10
CA ILE A 390 0.39 -6.72 -10.23
C ILE A 390 -0.25 -7.94 -10.88
N GLY A 391 0.13 -9.10 -10.38
CA GLY A 391 -0.43 -10.40 -10.74
C GLY A 391 -1.55 -10.82 -9.80
N GLU A 392 -1.62 -12.12 -9.55
CA GLU A 392 -2.62 -12.73 -8.67
C GLU A 392 -1.95 -13.45 -7.51
N GLU A 393 -2.62 -13.48 -6.39
CA GLU A 393 -2.22 -14.23 -5.19
C GLU A 393 -3.40 -15.01 -4.61
N LYS A 394 -3.11 -15.98 -3.75
CA LYS A 394 -4.11 -16.79 -3.04
C LYS A 394 -3.88 -16.72 -1.55
N THR A 395 -4.95 -16.69 -0.80
CA THR A 395 -4.91 -16.84 0.66
C THR A 395 -6.03 -17.76 1.14
N SER A 396 -5.84 -18.41 2.28
CA SER A 396 -6.88 -19.19 2.95
C SER A 396 -8.08 -18.33 3.37
N PHE A 397 -7.88 -17.03 3.56
CA PHE A 397 -8.97 -16.08 3.85
C PHE A 397 -10.00 -16.01 2.72
N LEU A 398 -9.57 -16.17 1.47
CA LEU A 398 -10.44 -16.16 0.29
C LEU A 398 -10.71 -17.57 -0.25
N GLU A 399 -10.65 -18.59 0.62
CA GLU A 399 -10.90 -19.97 0.23
C GLU A 399 -10.00 -20.46 -0.92
N ASP A 400 -8.75 -19.96 -0.94
CA ASP A 400 -7.76 -20.20 -1.99
C ASP A 400 -8.15 -19.70 -3.40
N HIS A 401 -9.15 -18.80 -3.51
CA HIS A 401 -9.43 -18.10 -4.76
C HIS A 401 -8.35 -17.07 -5.09
N GLU A 402 -8.10 -16.90 -6.37
CA GLU A 402 -7.16 -15.89 -6.88
C GLU A 402 -7.76 -14.49 -6.82
N TYR A 403 -6.93 -13.53 -6.46
CA TYR A 403 -7.28 -12.12 -6.44
C TYR A 403 -6.04 -11.25 -6.73
N PRO A 404 -6.20 -9.98 -7.18
CA PRO A 404 -5.07 -9.13 -7.49
C PRO A 404 -4.14 -8.91 -6.29
N GLN A 405 -2.84 -8.97 -6.54
CA GLN A 405 -1.81 -8.63 -5.57
C GLN A 405 -1.92 -7.17 -5.10
N THR A 406 -1.31 -6.86 -3.95
CA THR A 406 -1.11 -5.48 -3.48
C THR A 406 0.16 -4.89 -4.10
N ALA A 407 0.35 -3.57 -3.95
CA ALA A 407 1.64 -2.96 -4.24
C ALA A 407 2.78 -3.56 -3.38
N ALA A 408 2.46 -4.07 -2.18
CA ALA A 408 3.45 -4.70 -1.30
C ALA A 408 3.81 -6.13 -1.71
N SER A 409 2.88 -6.87 -2.33
CA SER A 409 3.07 -8.26 -2.77
C SER A 409 3.36 -8.40 -4.26
N GLY A 410 3.16 -7.34 -5.06
CA GLY A 410 3.50 -7.32 -6.49
C GLY A 410 5.00 -7.26 -6.75
N ASP A 411 5.42 -7.69 -7.93
CA ASP A 411 6.81 -7.61 -8.36
C ASP A 411 7.22 -6.17 -8.61
N TYR A 412 8.36 -5.79 -8.08
CA TYR A 412 8.86 -4.43 -8.07
C TYR A 412 10.12 -4.29 -8.92
N TYR A 413 10.16 -3.25 -9.78
CA TYR A 413 11.27 -2.93 -10.67
C TYR A 413 11.58 -1.44 -10.60
N ILE A 414 12.76 -1.09 -10.08
CA ILE A 414 13.24 0.30 -10.03
C ILE A 414 13.49 0.79 -11.45
N LEU A 415 13.05 2.00 -11.76
CA LEU A 415 13.31 2.66 -13.03
C LEU A 415 14.34 3.78 -12.85
N LYS A 416 15.17 3.95 -13.87
CA LYS A 416 16.06 5.10 -14.04
C LYS A 416 15.71 5.86 -15.31
N SER A 417 16.08 7.13 -15.41
CA SER A 417 16.04 7.84 -16.69
C SER A 417 16.82 7.06 -17.74
N GLY A 418 16.31 6.97 -18.96
CA GLY A 418 16.92 6.21 -20.05
C GLY A 418 16.31 4.83 -20.27
N ILE A 419 17.14 3.88 -20.66
CA ILE A 419 16.72 2.52 -21.01
C ILE A 419 16.63 1.65 -19.75
N ASN A 420 15.49 1.00 -19.58
CA ASN A 420 15.28 -0.05 -18.58
C ASN A 420 14.84 -1.32 -19.33
N LYS A 421 15.60 -2.40 -19.17
CA LYS A 421 15.26 -3.72 -19.70
C LYS A 421 14.84 -4.58 -18.52
N LEU A 422 13.60 -5.03 -18.51
CA LEU A 422 12.98 -5.76 -17.40
C LEU A 422 12.55 -7.13 -17.88
N LYS A 423 12.73 -8.15 -17.08
CA LYS A 423 12.13 -9.46 -17.31
C LYS A 423 11.07 -9.74 -16.27
N MET A 424 9.90 -10.07 -16.69
CA MET A 424 8.77 -10.24 -15.82
C MET A 424 8.83 -11.56 -15.07
N LYS A 425 8.76 -11.50 -13.74
CA LYS A 425 8.75 -12.69 -12.87
C LYS A 425 7.44 -13.44 -12.95
N ASN A 426 6.36 -12.70 -13.05
CA ASN A 426 5.00 -13.21 -13.07
C ASN A 426 4.16 -12.51 -14.14
N ARG A 427 3.03 -13.14 -14.46
CA ARG A 427 1.97 -12.51 -15.24
C ARG A 427 1.30 -11.41 -14.43
N GLY A 428 0.92 -10.30 -15.06
CA GLY A 428 0.16 -9.23 -14.40
C GLY A 428 0.01 -7.98 -15.27
N GLN A 429 -0.56 -6.93 -14.69
CA GLN A 429 -0.60 -5.60 -15.28
C GLN A 429 0.44 -4.69 -14.63
N LEU A 430 1.00 -3.79 -15.43
CA LEU A 430 2.02 -2.86 -14.99
C LEU A 430 1.40 -1.57 -14.44
N PHE A 431 1.96 -1.09 -13.33
CA PHE A 431 1.63 0.19 -12.70
C PHE A 431 2.91 0.99 -12.49
N VAL A 432 2.88 2.29 -12.78
CA VAL A 432 4.01 3.18 -12.47
C VAL A 432 3.86 3.71 -11.06
N MET A 433 4.90 3.57 -10.27
CA MET A 433 4.97 4.08 -8.90
C MET A 433 5.76 5.38 -8.92
N TYR A 434 5.05 6.49 -8.77
CA TYR A 434 5.63 7.83 -8.66
C TYR A 434 4.95 8.56 -7.51
N ASN A 435 5.48 8.36 -6.29
CA ASN A 435 4.93 8.92 -5.07
C ASN A 435 5.94 9.87 -4.40
N CYS A 436 5.53 11.10 -4.16
CA CYS A 436 6.37 12.11 -3.51
C CYS A 436 5.55 13.17 -2.78
N ASP A 437 6.22 14.14 -2.16
CA ASP A 437 5.57 15.30 -1.55
C ASP A 437 5.11 16.28 -2.64
N LEU A 438 3.80 16.43 -2.77
CA LEU A 438 3.19 17.28 -3.79
C LEU A 438 3.42 18.79 -3.57
N THR A 439 3.88 19.22 -2.39
CA THR A 439 4.23 20.63 -2.14
C THR A 439 5.40 21.13 -2.97
N SER A 440 6.23 20.21 -3.49
CA SER A 440 7.33 20.52 -4.41
C SER A 440 6.87 20.77 -5.84
N HIS A 441 5.58 20.61 -6.15
CA HIS A 441 5.03 20.67 -7.50
C HIS A 441 5.81 19.79 -8.50
N PRO A 442 5.90 18.49 -8.26
CA PRO A 442 6.66 17.56 -9.10
C PRO A 442 6.14 17.59 -10.55
N GLU A 443 7.06 17.55 -11.51
CA GLU A 443 6.73 17.49 -12.92
C GLU A 443 6.34 16.06 -13.34
N PRO A 444 5.44 15.90 -14.33
CA PRO A 444 5.10 14.59 -14.88
C PRO A 444 6.31 13.91 -15.51
N ILE A 445 6.35 12.58 -15.44
CA ILE A 445 7.42 11.78 -16.02
C ILE A 445 6.91 11.07 -17.26
N LYS A 446 7.53 11.36 -18.40
CA LYS A 446 7.23 10.71 -19.66
C LYS A 446 7.85 9.31 -19.69
N ILE A 447 7.02 8.30 -19.91
CA ILE A 447 7.43 6.91 -20.05
C ILE A 447 6.88 6.34 -21.36
N HIS A 448 7.72 5.60 -22.06
CA HIS A 448 7.36 4.86 -23.25
C HIS A 448 7.69 3.38 -23.04
N ILE A 449 6.67 2.52 -23.16
CA ILE A 449 6.80 1.06 -23.14
C ILE A 449 6.55 0.59 -24.59
N PRO A 450 7.60 0.39 -25.39
CA PRO A 450 7.46 0.19 -26.85
C PRO A 450 6.69 -1.08 -27.24
N ILE A 451 6.24 -1.14 -28.50
CA ILE A 451 5.74 -2.38 -29.10
C ILE A 451 6.82 -3.45 -28.97
N GLY A 452 6.40 -4.66 -28.65
CA GLY A 452 7.29 -5.76 -28.31
C GLY A 452 7.54 -5.91 -26.81
N SER A 453 7.10 -4.91 -26.01
CA SER A 453 7.19 -4.91 -24.55
C SER A 453 5.79 -5.01 -23.97
N GLY A 454 5.36 -6.20 -23.58
CA GLY A 454 4.02 -6.48 -23.10
C GLY A 454 2.91 -6.21 -24.11
N LYS A 455 1.67 -6.39 -23.70
CA LYS A 455 0.48 -6.27 -24.54
C LYS A 455 -0.46 -5.21 -23.98
N VAL A 456 -0.98 -4.31 -24.82
CA VAL A 456 -1.97 -3.31 -24.40
C VAL A 456 -3.29 -4.01 -24.09
N SER A 457 -3.75 -3.89 -22.85
CA SER A 457 -5.09 -4.26 -22.37
C SER A 457 -5.96 -3.03 -22.14
N GLY A 458 -5.35 -1.87 -21.97
CA GLY A 458 -6.02 -0.60 -21.74
C GLY A 458 -6.72 -0.50 -20.37
N PHE A 459 -7.23 0.68 -20.10
CA PHE A 459 -8.09 0.99 -18.95
C PHE A 459 -8.97 2.20 -19.30
N PHE A 460 -10.01 2.42 -18.50
CA PHE A 460 -10.82 3.63 -18.61
C PHE A 460 -10.37 4.66 -17.58
N ASP A 461 -10.23 5.91 -18.01
CA ASP A 461 -9.93 7.05 -17.15
C ASP A 461 -11.01 8.11 -17.36
N LEU A 462 -11.71 8.46 -16.29
CA LEU A 462 -12.79 9.44 -16.33
C LEU A 462 -12.29 10.82 -16.82
N ALA A 463 -11.10 11.23 -16.43
CA ALA A 463 -10.52 12.51 -16.81
C ALA A 463 -10.20 12.61 -18.32
N GLU A 464 -9.78 11.50 -18.92
CA GLU A 464 -9.36 11.43 -20.32
C GLU A 464 -10.52 11.03 -21.25
N HIS A 465 -11.22 9.96 -20.92
CA HIS A 465 -12.12 9.25 -21.85
C HIS A 465 -13.57 9.74 -21.82
N LYS A 466 -14.04 10.27 -20.72
CA LYS A 466 -15.24 11.11 -20.49
C LYS A 466 -16.60 10.58 -20.98
N THR A 467 -16.67 9.45 -21.68
CA THR A 467 -17.93 8.95 -22.26
C THR A 467 -18.11 7.46 -22.09
N ASP A 468 -19.36 7.02 -21.95
CA ASP A 468 -19.71 5.61 -21.91
C ASP A 468 -19.38 4.89 -23.23
N MET A 469 -19.46 5.58 -24.37
CA MET A 469 -19.07 5.03 -25.65
C MET A 469 -17.56 4.69 -25.69
N LYS A 470 -16.71 5.58 -25.17
CA LYS A 470 -15.27 5.31 -25.09
C LYS A 470 -14.96 4.19 -24.09
N TYR A 471 -15.66 4.16 -22.96
CA TYR A 471 -15.57 3.03 -22.02
C TYR A 471 -15.89 1.70 -22.69
N ALA A 472 -17.02 1.61 -23.40
CA ALA A 472 -17.43 0.40 -24.09
C ALA A 472 -16.42 -0.04 -25.15
N GLU A 473 -15.86 0.91 -25.91
CA GLU A 473 -14.78 0.66 -26.87
C GLU A 473 -13.56 0.05 -26.17
N LEU A 474 -13.07 0.69 -25.11
CA LEU A 474 -11.88 0.26 -24.38
C LEU A 474 -12.09 -1.12 -23.73
N LEU A 475 -13.22 -1.33 -23.06
CA LEU A 475 -13.56 -2.62 -22.44
C LEU A 475 -13.67 -3.74 -23.47
N SER A 476 -14.17 -3.44 -24.68
CA SER A 476 -14.29 -4.43 -25.76
C SER A 476 -12.95 -4.88 -26.31
N LYS A 477 -11.94 -4.01 -26.27
CA LYS A 477 -10.56 -4.28 -26.74
C LYS A 477 -9.69 -4.90 -25.64
N ALA A 478 -10.08 -4.76 -24.39
CA ALA A 478 -9.33 -5.27 -23.26
C ALA A 478 -9.17 -6.79 -23.34
N THR A 479 -7.99 -7.29 -23.00
CA THR A 479 -7.63 -8.70 -23.16
C THR A 479 -7.24 -9.38 -21.85
N ASP A 480 -6.89 -8.62 -20.83
CA ASP A 480 -6.51 -9.17 -19.53
C ASP A 480 -7.72 -9.56 -18.67
N LYS A 481 -7.50 -10.31 -17.60
CA LYS A 481 -8.54 -10.78 -16.66
C LYS A 481 -9.21 -9.60 -15.96
N TYR A 482 -8.44 -8.58 -15.58
CA TYR A 482 -8.91 -7.39 -14.90
C TYR A 482 -8.89 -6.17 -15.82
N PHE A 483 -9.84 -5.28 -15.62
CA PHE A 483 -9.91 -4.00 -16.31
C PHE A 483 -10.02 -2.87 -15.30
N GLY A 484 -9.13 -1.88 -15.41
CA GLY A 484 -9.11 -0.73 -14.55
C GLY A 484 -10.09 0.36 -14.99
N ILE A 485 -10.79 0.95 -14.04
CA ILE A 485 -11.66 2.11 -14.25
C ILE A 485 -11.24 3.16 -13.22
N ARG A 486 -10.54 4.20 -13.67
CA ARG A 486 -10.06 5.28 -12.82
C ARG A 486 -11.07 6.43 -12.80
N GLY A 487 -11.60 6.72 -11.61
CA GLY A 487 -12.37 7.93 -11.29
C GLY A 487 -11.48 9.01 -10.69
N ASP A 488 -12.10 10.02 -10.03
CA ASP A 488 -11.35 11.10 -9.37
C ASP A 488 -10.81 10.68 -7.99
N LYS A 489 -11.42 9.67 -7.36
CA LYS A 489 -11.11 9.25 -5.98
C LYS A 489 -10.96 7.75 -5.81
N ILE A 490 -11.30 6.96 -6.83
CA ILE A 490 -11.32 5.50 -6.80
C ILE A 490 -10.80 4.91 -8.10
N ILE A 491 -10.16 3.77 -7.97
CA ILE A 491 -9.86 2.88 -9.09
C ILE A 491 -10.61 1.57 -8.86
N LEU A 492 -11.51 1.22 -9.80
CA LEU A 492 -12.21 -0.05 -9.81
C LEU A 492 -11.39 -1.01 -10.70
N TYR A 493 -10.70 -1.97 -10.10
CA TYR A 493 -9.89 -2.96 -10.79
C TYR A 493 -10.61 -4.30 -10.76
N PHE A 494 -11.55 -4.46 -11.68
CA PHE A 494 -12.57 -5.51 -11.63
C PHE A 494 -12.43 -6.53 -12.75
N HIS A 495 -13.01 -7.72 -12.56
CA HIS A 495 -13.06 -8.76 -13.57
C HIS A 495 -13.69 -8.24 -14.87
N ARG A 496 -12.90 -8.20 -15.94
CA ARG A 496 -13.31 -7.71 -17.26
C ARG A 496 -14.58 -8.39 -17.77
N GLU A 497 -14.63 -9.72 -17.68
CA GLU A 497 -15.79 -10.48 -18.17
C GLU A 497 -17.07 -10.12 -17.42
N LYS A 498 -16.95 -9.87 -16.11
CA LYS A 498 -18.10 -9.46 -15.30
C LYS A 498 -18.54 -8.04 -15.61
N LEU A 499 -17.59 -7.13 -15.88
CA LEU A 499 -17.91 -5.79 -16.36
C LEU A 499 -18.63 -5.83 -17.72
N GLN A 500 -18.19 -6.72 -18.64
CA GLN A 500 -18.86 -6.94 -19.93
C GLN A 500 -20.27 -7.53 -19.77
N GLU A 501 -20.52 -8.32 -18.72
CA GLU A 501 -21.85 -8.86 -18.42
C GLU A 501 -22.79 -7.79 -17.83
N VAL A 502 -22.29 -6.99 -16.87
CA VAL A 502 -23.12 -6.13 -16.03
C VAL A 502 -23.23 -4.70 -16.57
N VAL A 503 -22.10 -4.08 -16.93
CA VAL A 503 -22.02 -2.66 -17.30
C VAL A 503 -21.33 -2.45 -18.65
N LYS A 504 -21.62 -3.30 -19.61
CA LYS A 504 -20.92 -3.34 -20.90
C LYS A 504 -20.83 -1.98 -21.61
N ASN A 505 -21.88 -1.17 -21.54
CA ASN A 505 -22.02 0.06 -22.32
C ASN A 505 -22.16 1.33 -21.48
N GLU A 506 -22.07 1.23 -20.15
CA GLU A 506 -22.29 2.36 -19.25
C GLU A 506 -21.49 2.21 -17.97
N ILE A 507 -20.71 3.20 -17.64
CA ILE A 507 -19.91 3.26 -16.41
C ILE A 507 -19.95 4.65 -15.72
N LEU A 508 -20.28 5.70 -16.48
CA LEU A 508 -20.20 7.06 -15.97
C LEU A 508 -21.08 7.25 -14.73
N SER A 509 -22.30 6.72 -14.79
CA SER A 509 -23.24 6.81 -13.66
C SER A 509 -22.66 6.16 -12.39
N ALA A 510 -22.01 5.01 -12.54
CA ALA A 510 -21.39 4.30 -11.43
C ALA A 510 -20.15 5.03 -10.91
N ILE A 511 -19.22 5.38 -11.79
CA ILE A 511 -17.94 5.98 -11.34
C ILE A 511 -18.15 7.35 -10.70
N HIS A 512 -19.11 8.14 -11.16
CA HIS A 512 -19.51 9.38 -10.51
C HIS A 512 -20.10 9.12 -9.12
N LEU A 513 -20.99 8.13 -8.99
CA LEU A 513 -21.56 7.78 -7.69
C LEU A 513 -20.48 7.33 -6.70
N TRP A 514 -19.52 6.53 -7.14
CA TRP A 514 -18.41 6.10 -6.31
C TRP A 514 -17.51 7.28 -5.89
N ASN A 515 -17.22 8.21 -6.79
CA ASN A 515 -16.51 9.45 -6.45
C ASN A 515 -17.30 10.28 -5.42
N ASP A 516 -18.62 10.35 -5.55
CA ASP A 516 -19.51 11.06 -4.62
C ASP A 516 -19.51 10.40 -3.24
N ILE A 517 -19.63 9.05 -3.16
CA ILE A 517 -19.59 8.30 -1.90
C ILE A 517 -18.30 8.63 -1.14
N ILE A 518 -17.15 8.51 -1.79
CA ILE A 518 -15.86 8.82 -1.16
C ILE A 518 -15.78 10.30 -0.78
N GLY A 519 -16.25 11.18 -1.66
CA GLY A 519 -16.29 12.62 -1.39
C GLY A 519 -17.13 12.97 -0.17
N TRP A 520 -18.30 12.37 0.00
CA TRP A 520 -19.15 12.58 1.18
C TRP A 520 -18.50 12.05 2.47
N GLU A 521 -17.83 10.92 2.40
CA GLU A 521 -17.08 10.42 3.56
C GLU A 521 -15.92 11.34 3.93
N GLN A 522 -15.20 11.87 2.95
CA GLN A 522 -14.14 12.87 3.14
C GLN A 522 -14.68 14.19 3.67
N GLU A 523 -15.87 14.62 3.22
CA GLU A 523 -16.61 15.77 3.76
C GLU A 523 -16.91 15.56 5.26
N LEU A 524 -17.39 14.38 5.64
CA LEU A 524 -17.64 14.05 7.04
C LEU A 524 -16.37 14.09 7.90
N MET A 525 -15.23 13.73 7.32
CA MET A 525 -13.92 13.80 7.97
C MET A 525 -13.33 15.21 8.02
N GLY A 526 -13.84 16.15 7.20
CA GLY A 526 -13.33 17.51 7.07
C GLY A 526 -11.91 17.55 6.50
N ILE A 527 -11.67 16.87 5.38
CA ILE A 527 -10.36 16.83 4.72
C ILE A 527 -10.35 17.40 3.29
N GLU A 528 -11.39 18.11 2.91
CA GLU A 528 -11.49 18.69 1.55
C GLU A 528 -10.41 19.76 1.28
N ASP A 529 -9.88 20.38 2.31
CA ASP A 529 -8.84 21.41 2.21
C ASP A 529 -7.47 20.83 1.79
N VAL A 530 -7.25 19.54 2.02
CA VAL A 530 -6.01 18.86 1.61
C VAL A 530 -6.14 18.11 0.28
N ARG A 531 -7.35 17.88 -0.21
CA ARG A 531 -7.61 17.22 -1.48
C ARG A 531 -8.00 18.21 -2.57
N PRO A 532 -7.61 17.95 -3.85
CA PRO A 532 -6.62 16.93 -4.27
C PRO A 532 -5.16 17.43 -4.19
N ASN A 533 -4.94 18.67 -3.81
CA ASN A 533 -3.67 19.37 -4.04
C ASN A 533 -2.48 18.80 -3.24
N LEU A 534 -2.73 18.24 -2.06
CA LEU A 534 -1.69 17.69 -1.20
C LEU A 534 -1.81 16.17 -1.04
N PHE A 535 -3.04 15.67 -1.16
CA PHE A 535 -3.37 14.25 -1.04
C PHE A 535 -4.29 13.86 -2.20
N ASN A 536 -3.77 13.15 -3.19
CA ASN A 536 -4.48 12.84 -4.44
C ASN A 536 -4.64 11.34 -4.73
N ASN A 537 -4.16 10.45 -3.85
CA ASN A 537 -4.26 9.00 -4.05
C ASN A 537 -5.70 8.52 -4.13
N HIS A 538 -5.90 7.41 -4.82
CA HIS A 538 -7.19 6.75 -4.98
C HIS A 538 -7.38 5.63 -3.94
N ILE A 539 -8.63 5.36 -3.60
CA ILE A 539 -9.00 4.07 -3.00
C ILE A 539 -8.99 3.04 -4.13
N PHE A 540 -8.42 1.87 -3.89
CA PHE A 540 -8.33 0.79 -4.87
C PHE A 540 -9.35 -0.30 -4.54
N ALA A 541 -10.27 -0.58 -5.45
CA ALA A 541 -11.30 -1.59 -5.29
C ALA A 541 -11.04 -2.77 -6.19
N ILE A 542 -11.12 -3.98 -5.67
CA ILE A 542 -10.95 -5.24 -6.39
C ILE A 542 -12.22 -6.10 -6.35
N SER A 543 -12.33 -7.03 -7.29
CA SER A 543 -13.46 -7.97 -7.34
C SER A 543 -13.00 -9.42 -7.27
N PRO A 544 -12.67 -9.94 -6.08
CA PRO A 544 -12.26 -11.33 -5.92
C PRO A 544 -13.43 -12.31 -6.17
N GLU A 545 -13.12 -13.58 -6.42
CA GLU A 545 -14.09 -14.64 -6.62
C GLU A 545 -14.70 -15.15 -5.30
N GLY A 546 -14.00 -14.95 -4.19
CA GLY A 546 -14.42 -15.34 -2.84
C GLY A 546 -14.56 -14.15 -1.89
N ALA A 547 -15.07 -14.38 -0.69
CA ALA A 547 -15.43 -13.44 0.37
C ALA A 547 -16.37 -12.31 -0.09
N TYR A 548 -17.38 -12.01 0.71
CA TYR A 548 -18.49 -11.15 0.27
C TYR A 548 -18.05 -9.71 -0.01
N MET A 549 -17.61 -9.01 1.03
CA MET A 549 -17.03 -7.65 0.98
C MET A 549 -16.03 -7.52 2.12
N TRP A 550 -14.98 -6.76 1.93
CA TRP A 550 -13.97 -6.52 2.97
C TRP A 550 -13.09 -5.32 2.64
N ALA A 551 -12.44 -4.75 3.67
CA ALA A 551 -11.44 -3.72 3.54
C ALA A 551 -10.14 -4.13 4.22
N SER A 552 -9.02 -3.86 3.58
CA SER A 552 -7.68 -4.04 4.13
C SER A 552 -6.90 -2.72 4.19
N GLU A 553 -5.58 -2.79 4.35
CA GLU A 553 -4.72 -1.60 4.52
C GLU A 553 -4.74 -0.63 3.34
N ASP A 554 -4.85 -1.13 2.09
CA ASP A 554 -4.65 -0.35 0.89
C ASP A 554 -5.74 -0.56 -0.17
N ARG A 555 -6.81 -1.31 0.17
CA ARG A 555 -7.88 -1.65 -0.77
C ARG A 555 -9.18 -2.02 -0.10
N ILE A 556 -10.22 -1.99 -0.90
CA ILE A 556 -11.53 -2.56 -0.60
C ILE A 556 -11.86 -3.64 -1.64
N ALA A 557 -12.71 -4.58 -1.28
CA ALA A 557 -13.04 -5.70 -2.15
C ALA A 557 -14.53 -6.03 -2.14
N PHE A 558 -15.02 -6.43 -3.30
CA PHE A 558 -16.40 -6.83 -3.52
C PHE A 558 -16.44 -8.11 -4.35
N VAL A 559 -17.03 -9.18 -3.82
CA VAL A 559 -17.11 -10.42 -4.57
C VAL A 559 -17.70 -10.17 -5.97
N TYR A 560 -17.02 -10.69 -7.00
CA TYR A 560 -17.36 -10.37 -8.42
C TYR A 560 -18.82 -10.62 -8.80
N THR A 561 -19.51 -11.55 -8.11
CA THR A 561 -20.94 -11.85 -8.32
C THR A 561 -21.87 -10.71 -7.89
N LYS A 562 -21.36 -9.74 -7.11
CA LYS A 562 -22.09 -8.58 -6.59
C LYS A 562 -21.87 -7.29 -7.36
N LEU A 563 -21.07 -7.31 -8.43
CA LEU A 563 -20.78 -6.09 -9.20
C LEU A 563 -22.05 -5.44 -9.76
N GLY A 564 -23.08 -6.21 -10.12
CA GLY A 564 -24.37 -5.66 -10.55
C GLY A 564 -25.09 -4.86 -9.47
N ASP A 565 -24.95 -5.26 -8.22
CA ASP A 565 -25.61 -4.60 -7.08
C ASP A 565 -24.96 -3.23 -6.77
N ILE A 566 -23.68 -3.05 -7.11
CA ILE A 566 -22.90 -1.87 -6.73
C ILE A 566 -22.51 -0.96 -7.92
N LEU A 567 -22.69 -1.39 -9.16
CA LEU A 567 -22.38 -0.62 -10.36
C LEU A 567 -23.61 -0.16 -11.16
N LEU A 568 -24.72 -0.90 -11.10
CA LEU A 568 -25.95 -0.46 -11.74
C LEU A 568 -26.67 0.56 -10.85
N LYS A 569 -26.85 1.77 -11.36
CA LYS A 569 -27.48 2.86 -10.58
C LYS A 569 -28.84 2.49 -10.04
N GLU A 570 -29.67 1.80 -10.84
CA GLU A 570 -30.96 1.34 -10.42
C GLU A 570 -30.88 0.40 -9.22
N ASN A 571 -29.91 -0.53 -9.19
CA ASN A 571 -29.73 -1.45 -8.09
C ASN A 571 -29.22 -0.74 -6.82
N VAL A 572 -28.27 0.19 -6.98
CA VAL A 572 -27.75 1.01 -5.86
C VAL A 572 -28.83 1.88 -5.27
N MET A 573 -29.72 2.39 -6.13
CA MET A 573 -30.80 3.28 -5.74
C MET A 573 -32.08 2.53 -5.33
N GLU A 574 -32.11 1.20 -5.33
CA GLU A 574 -33.19 0.42 -4.76
C GLU A 574 -33.36 0.68 -3.24
N GLU A 575 -34.55 0.42 -2.70
CA GLU A 575 -34.87 0.58 -1.27
C GLU A 575 -33.99 -0.27 -0.35
N LYS A 576 -33.40 -1.34 -0.88
CA LYS A 576 -32.55 -2.30 -0.17
C LYS A 576 -31.12 -1.82 -0.06
N ASP A 577 -30.86 -0.69 0.50
CA ASP A 577 -29.54 -0.17 0.93
C ASP A 577 -28.26 -0.81 0.30
N ASN A 578 -28.27 -1.15 -0.98
CA ASN A 578 -27.13 -1.78 -1.65
C ASN A 578 -25.85 -0.92 -1.59
N VAL A 579 -25.97 0.38 -1.42
CA VAL A 579 -24.87 1.30 -1.20
C VAL A 579 -24.21 1.14 0.19
N TRP A 580 -24.90 0.49 1.13
CA TRP A 580 -24.38 0.32 2.50
C TRP A 580 -23.03 -0.38 2.53
N GLY A 581 -22.92 -1.55 1.85
CA GLY A 581 -21.68 -2.33 1.81
C GLY A 581 -20.49 -1.52 1.27
N PRO A 582 -20.58 -0.94 0.08
CA PRO A 582 -19.54 -0.03 -0.43
C PRO A 582 -19.12 1.06 0.55
N ALA A 583 -20.08 1.79 1.12
CA ALA A 583 -19.79 2.83 2.09
C ALA A 583 -19.24 2.30 3.42
N HIS A 584 -19.62 1.09 3.83
CA HIS A 584 -19.09 0.41 5.01
C HIS A 584 -17.60 0.08 4.81
N GLU A 585 -17.24 -0.51 3.66
CA GLU A 585 -15.85 -0.87 3.37
C GLU A 585 -14.95 0.38 3.19
N ILE A 586 -15.45 1.43 2.53
CA ILE A 586 -14.75 2.73 2.46
C ILE A 586 -14.64 3.33 3.87
N GLY A 587 -15.69 3.22 4.68
CA GLY A 587 -15.71 3.66 6.08
C GLY A 587 -14.61 2.99 6.92
N HIS A 588 -14.25 1.73 6.66
CA HIS A 588 -13.10 1.09 7.30
C HIS A 588 -11.76 1.74 6.95
N ILE A 589 -11.63 2.33 5.76
CA ILE A 589 -10.45 3.12 5.42
C ILE A 589 -10.41 4.41 6.24
N HIS A 590 -11.56 5.05 6.49
CA HIS A 590 -11.67 6.40 7.03
C HIS A 590 -11.81 6.50 8.55
N GLN A 591 -12.30 5.46 9.22
CA GLN A 591 -12.76 5.52 10.62
C GLN A 591 -11.67 5.70 11.69
N GLY A 592 -10.39 5.57 11.33
CA GLY A 592 -9.29 5.38 12.29
C GLY A 592 -9.30 6.36 13.47
N ALA A 593 -9.61 7.65 13.23
CA ALA A 593 -9.63 8.66 14.30
C ALA A 593 -10.76 8.46 15.34
N ILE A 594 -11.83 7.77 14.98
CA ILE A 594 -13.00 7.51 15.85
C ILE A 594 -13.15 6.03 16.22
N ASN A 595 -12.11 5.24 15.96
CA ASN A 595 -12.11 3.78 16.15
C ASN A 595 -11.31 3.36 17.39
N TRP A 596 -11.83 2.39 18.11
CA TRP A 596 -11.12 1.59 19.13
C TRP A 596 -11.72 0.19 19.20
N ALA A 597 -11.03 -0.78 19.78
CA ALA A 597 -11.57 -2.13 19.95
C ALA A 597 -12.90 -2.07 20.73
N SER A 598 -13.93 -2.66 20.21
CA SER A 598 -15.36 -2.65 20.52
C SER A 598 -16.26 -1.75 19.66
N CYS A 599 -15.70 -1.05 18.67
CA CYS A 599 -16.53 -0.30 17.72
C CYS A 599 -15.98 -0.33 16.28
N THR A 600 -15.13 -1.31 15.96
CA THR A 600 -14.50 -1.38 14.63
C THR A 600 -15.53 -1.62 13.51
N GLU A 601 -16.57 -2.41 13.76
CA GLU A 601 -17.64 -2.70 12.80
C GLU A 601 -18.84 -1.72 12.92
N SER A 602 -18.79 -0.79 13.86
CA SER A 602 -19.86 0.17 14.08
C SER A 602 -19.46 1.61 13.81
N SER A 603 -18.20 2.00 14.10
CA SER A 603 -17.76 3.37 13.86
C SER A 603 -17.62 3.69 12.36
N ASN A 604 -17.33 2.72 11.50
CA ASN A 604 -17.37 2.88 10.04
C ASN A 604 -18.80 3.09 9.51
N ASN A 605 -19.83 2.63 10.21
CA ASN A 605 -21.22 2.76 9.78
C ASN A 605 -21.79 4.19 9.89
N ILE A 606 -21.09 5.11 10.55
CA ILE A 606 -21.47 6.52 10.47
C ILE A 606 -21.35 7.02 9.02
N PHE A 607 -20.35 6.55 8.29
CA PHE A 607 -20.16 6.87 6.87
C PHE A 607 -21.27 6.25 6.01
N SER A 608 -21.63 4.99 6.24
CA SER A 608 -22.74 4.34 5.53
C SER A 608 -24.05 5.09 5.73
N ASN A 609 -24.36 5.48 6.96
CA ASN A 609 -25.56 6.28 7.27
C ASN A 609 -25.49 7.68 6.59
N TYR A 610 -24.32 8.30 6.59
CA TYR A 610 -24.15 9.61 5.96
C TYR A 610 -24.35 9.52 4.43
N VAL A 611 -23.83 8.50 3.79
CA VAL A 611 -24.02 8.24 2.36
C VAL A 611 -25.50 8.00 2.05
N LEU A 612 -26.21 7.21 2.85
CA LEU A 612 -27.66 7.03 2.70
C LEU A 612 -28.41 8.36 2.83
N TYR A 613 -28.05 9.17 3.82
CA TYR A 613 -28.62 10.50 3.97
C TYR A 613 -28.40 11.40 2.75
N LYS A 614 -27.17 11.44 2.20
CA LYS A 614 -26.86 12.21 0.99
C LYS A 614 -27.66 11.72 -0.24
N LEU A 615 -27.99 10.45 -0.28
CA LEU A 615 -28.85 9.84 -1.34
C LEU A 615 -30.35 9.98 -1.07
N GLY A 616 -30.76 10.62 0.04
CA GLY A 616 -32.16 10.74 0.42
C GLY A 616 -32.83 9.43 0.82
N LYS A 617 -32.03 8.46 1.30
CA LYS A 617 -32.48 7.12 1.72
C LYS A 617 -32.54 7.02 3.24
N TYR A 618 -33.17 5.95 3.74
CA TYR A 618 -33.17 5.64 5.17
C TYR A 618 -32.32 4.38 5.46
N CYS A 619 -31.89 4.27 6.70
CA CYS A 619 -31.14 3.11 7.18
C CYS A 619 -32.13 1.97 7.50
N SER A 620 -32.06 0.86 6.73
CA SER A 620 -32.83 -0.35 7.00
C SER A 620 -32.27 -1.19 8.15
N ARG A 621 -31.09 -0.84 8.65
CA ARG A 621 -30.35 -1.53 9.73
C ARG A 621 -30.53 -0.88 11.09
N GLY A 622 -31.63 -0.15 11.28
CA GLY A 622 -31.97 0.43 12.57
C GLY A 622 -32.34 -0.66 13.59
N VAL A 623 -31.93 -0.42 14.83
CA VAL A 623 -32.28 -1.29 15.97
C VAL A 623 -33.64 -0.90 16.53
N GLU A 624 -34.49 -1.86 16.82
CA GLU A 624 -35.78 -1.61 17.51
C GLU A 624 -35.56 -0.90 18.85
N ILE A 625 -36.51 -0.02 19.20
CA ILE A 625 -36.49 0.72 20.47
C ILE A 625 -36.44 -0.22 21.69
N SER A 626 -37.03 -1.39 21.59
CA SER A 626 -37.01 -2.42 22.63
C SER A 626 -35.58 -2.86 22.97
N LYS A 627 -34.77 -3.12 21.96
CA LYS A 627 -33.34 -3.50 22.12
C LYS A 627 -32.54 -2.36 22.75
N LEU A 628 -32.79 -1.12 22.32
CA LEU A 628 -32.15 0.07 22.88
C LEU A 628 -32.55 0.25 24.36
N ALA A 629 -33.87 0.10 24.66
CA ALA A 629 -34.38 0.19 26.03
C ALA A 629 -33.80 -0.88 26.93
N GLU A 630 -33.72 -2.11 26.47
CA GLU A 630 -33.11 -3.22 27.21
C GLU A 630 -31.63 -2.94 27.50
N SER A 631 -30.87 -2.47 26.54
CA SER A 631 -29.46 -2.14 26.69
C SER A 631 -29.23 -1.04 27.75
N TYR A 632 -30.04 0.00 27.75
CA TYR A 632 -29.99 1.07 28.75
C TYR A 632 -30.37 0.60 30.15
N LEU A 633 -31.36 -0.26 30.24
CA LEU A 633 -31.87 -0.78 31.53
C LEU A 633 -30.94 -1.80 32.15
N LEU A 634 -30.32 -2.65 31.36
CA LEU A 634 -29.34 -3.64 31.83
C LEU A 634 -28.06 -3.01 32.35
N LYS A 635 -27.85 -1.73 32.03
CA LYS A 635 -26.63 -0.97 32.44
C LYS A 635 -25.34 -1.71 32.08
N GLN A 636 -25.35 -2.39 30.96
CA GLN A 636 -24.18 -3.08 30.46
C GLN A 636 -23.04 -2.09 30.16
N PRO A 637 -21.78 -2.50 30.36
CA PRO A 637 -20.66 -1.70 29.88
C PRO A 637 -20.63 -1.68 28.36
N TRP A 638 -20.15 -0.58 27.80
CA TRP A 638 -20.10 -0.34 26.34
C TRP A 638 -19.62 -1.54 25.52
N PRO A 639 -18.47 -2.21 25.81
CA PRO A 639 -17.99 -3.32 24.97
C PRO A 639 -18.85 -4.57 25.04
N LEU A 640 -19.88 -4.61 25.90
CA LEU A 640 -20.79 -5.74 26.10
C LEU A 640 -22.23 -5.39 25.77
N LEU A 641 -22.51 -4.18 25.29
CA LEU A 641 -23.87 -3.78 24.91
C LEU A 641 -24.43 -4.71 23.82
N GLY A 642 -25.59 -5.26 24.07
CA GLY A 642 -26.32 -6.10 23.12
C GLY A 642 -25.68 -7.47 22.85
N THR A 643 -24.55 -7.80 23.46
CA THR A 643 -23.87 -9.09 23.26
C THR A 643 -23.77 -9.89 24.54
N ALA A 644 -23.90 -11.21 24.42
CA ALA A 644 -23.65 -12.14 25.51
C ALA A 644 -22.17 -12.57 25.62
N THR A 645 -21.33 -12.23 24.64
CA THR A 645 -19.94 -12.66 24.55
C THR A 645 -19.02 -11.55 24.10
N HIS A 646 -17.76 -11.59 24.50
CA HIS A 646 -16.71 -10.60 24.19
C HIS A 646 -16.18 -10.65 22.73
N LYS A 647 -16.79 -11.44 21.87
CA LYS A 647 -16.19 -11.75 20.57
C LYS A 647 -16.72 -10.90 19.42
N ASN A 648 -17.90 -10.30 19.58
CA ASN A 648 -18.51 -9.48 18.54
C ASN A 648 -19.23 -8.31 19.16
N GLU A 649 -19.07 -7.13 18.59
CA GLU A 649 -19.94 -5.99 18.91
C GLU A 649 -21.33 -6.18 18.28
N ASP A 650 -22.35 -5.58 18.89
CA ASP A 650 -23.64 -5.40 18.24
C ASP A 650 -23.55 -4.17 17.32
N THR A 651 -23.16 -4.40 16.07
CA THR A 651 -22.83 -3.33 15.12
C THR A 651 -23.96 -2.34 14.92
N GLU A 652 -25.20 -2.83 14.85
CA GLU A 652 -26.38 -1.99 14.62
C GLU A 652 -26.71 -1.15 15.86
N LEU A 653 -26.55 -1.70 17.06
CA LEU A 653 -26.78 -0.98 18.30
C LEU A 653 -25.67 0.08 18.53
N HIS A 654 -24.40 -0.29 18.39
CA HIS A 654 -23.26 0.61 18.61
C HIS A 654 -23.19 1.78 17.61
N MET A 655 -23.47 1.54 16.32
CA MET A 655 -23.47 2.61 15.30
C MET A 655 -24.48 3.71 15.62
N ARG A 656 -25.55 3.36 16.31
CA ARG A 656 -26.62 4.29 16.66
C ARG A 656 -26.14 5.44 17.56
N MET A 657 -25.18 5.18 18.43
CA MET A 657 -24.58 6.23 19.26
C MET A 657 -24.00 7.36 18.41
N GLN A 658 -23.17 7.01 17.43
CA GLN A 658 -22.58 7.99 16.49
C GLN A 658 -23.67 8.71 15.68
N TRP A 659 -24.68 7.95 15.26
CA TRP A 659 -25.76 8.48 14.44
C TRP A 659 -26.69 9.42 15.22
N GLN A 660 -26.91 9.19 16.52
CA GLN A 660 -27.63 10.12 17.40
C GLN A 660 -26.88 11.44 17.53
N LEU A 661 -25.55 11.41 17.66
CA LEU A 661 -24.71 12.62 17.66
C LEU A 661 -24.81 13.36 16.33
N TRP A 662 -24.72 12.65 15.21
CA TRP A 662 -24.85 13.26 13.89
C TRP A 662 -26.23 13.88 13.67
N ASN A 663 -27.31 13.18 14.01
CA ASN A 663 -28.69 13.69 13.92
C ASN A 663 -28.86 14.98 14.72
N TYR A 664 -28.37 15.00 15.97
CA TYR A 664 -28.51 16.17 16.82
C TYR A 664 -27.66 17.36 16.34
N PHE A 665 -26.41 17.16 16.03
CA PHE A 665 -25.51 18.24 15.66
C PHE A 665 -25.67 18.69 14.22
N HIS A 666 -25.56 17.77 13.27
CA HIS A 666 -25.60 18.11 11.85
C HIS A 666 -27.03 18.30 11.34
N ARG A 667 -27.83 17.26 11.43
CA ARG A 667 -29.17 17.25 10.83
C ARG A 667 -30.13 18.29 11.43
N LEU A 668 -30.12 18.47 12.73
CA LEU A 668 -30.88 19.52 13.39
C LEU A 668 -30.27 20.91 13.21
N GLY A 669 -29.05 21.00 12.67
CA GLY A 669 -28.37 22.29 12.44
C GLY A 669 -27.79 22.94 13.69
N ASN A 670 -27.67 22.21 14.81
CA ASN A 670 -27.07 22.73 16.03
C ASN A 670 -25.57 23.00 15.89
N MET A 671 -24.87 22.17 15.12
CA MET A 671 -23.46 22.29 14.74
C MET A 671 -23.23 21.45 13.46
N PRO A 672 -23.49 21.99 12.27
CA PRO A 672 -23.37 21.21 11.02
C PRO A 672 -21.96 20.69 10.74
N ASP A 673 -20.94 21.32 11.30
CA ASP A 673 -19.54 20.95 11.17
C ASP A 673 -19.00 20.15 12.39
N PHE A 674 -19.88 19.53 13.17
CA PHE A 674 -19.50 18.78 14.38
C PHE A 674 -18.54 17.64 14.07
N PHE A 675 -18.85 16.76 13.13
CA PHE A 675 -18.00 15.63 12.78
C PHE A 675 -16.69 16.07 12.13
N PRO A 676 -16.65 16.99 11.17
CA PRO A 676 -15.41 17.59 10.70
C PRO A 676 -14.50 18.10 11.82
N LYS A 677 -15.07 18.82 12.78
CA LYS A 677 -14.36 19.32 13.96
C LYS A 677 -13.91 18.18 14.91
N LEU A 678 -14.74 17.15 15.09
CA LEU A 678 -14.42 16.01 15.93
C LEU A 678 -13.25 15.21 15.33
N PHE A 679 -13.28 14.93 14.04
CA PHE A 679 -12.18 14.28 13.33
C PHE A 679 -10.91 15.13 13.41
N LYS A 680 -10.99 16.42 13.19
CA LYS A 680 -9.84 17.31 13.32
C LYS A 680 -9.28 17.28 14.74
N TYR A 681 -10.14 17.40 15.77
CA TYR A 681 -9.72 17.34 17.17
C TYR A 681 -9.02 16.04 17.51
N LEU A 682 -9.55 14.90 17.02
CA LEU A 682 -8.99 13.59 17.25
C LEU A 682 -7.71 13.31 16.45
N ARG A 683 -7.52 13.97 15.30
CA ARG A 683 -6.21 13.96 14.61
C ARG A 683 -5.14 14.69 15.42
N ASP A 684 -5.52 15.79 16.07
CA ASP A 684 -4.61 16.57 16.92
C ASP A 684 -4.41 15.91 18.31
N ASN A 685 -5.36 15.06 18.75
CA ASN A 685 -5.39 14.36 20.03
C ASN A 685 -5.78 12.89 19.84
N PRO A 686 -4.90 12.05 19.30
CA PRO A 686 -5.23 10.68 18.93
C PRO A 686 -5.69 9.81 20.09
N LEU A 687 -6.62 8.90 19.83
CA LEU A 687 -7.07 7.90 20.78
C LEU A 687 -5.94 6.90 21.07
N THR A 688 -5.84 6.46 22.32
CA THR A 688 -4.86 5.43 22.77
C THR A 688 -5.36 4.05 22.36
N TYR A 689 -5.21 3.69 21.08
CA TYR A 689 -5.77 2.47 20.50
C TYR A 689 -5.39 1.18 21.24
N ALA A 690 -4.16 1.07 21.73
CA ALA A 690 -3.69 -0.11 22.48
C ALA A 690 -4.39 -0.29 23.85
N SER A 691 -5.13 0.72 24.34
CA SER A 691 -5.90 0.68 25.58
C SER A 691 -7.35 1.07 25.30
N PRO A 692 -8.21 0.16 24.86
CA PRO A 692 -9.56 0.46 24.41
C PRO A 692 -10.43 1.20 25.43
N GLY A 693 -10.35 0.85 26.70
CA GLY A 693 -11.08 1.55 27.76
C GLY A 693 -10.64 3.01 27.94
N THR A 694 -9.34 3.29 27.77
CA THR A 694 -8.82 4.67 27.74
C THR A 694 -9.31 5.41 26.49
N ALA A 695 -9.24 4.77 25.32
CA ALA A 695 -9.73 5.34 24.06
C ALA A 695 -11.22 5.70 24.12
N GLN A 696 -12.05 4.81 24.69
CA GLN A 696 -13.47 5.07 24.94
C GLN A 696 -13.69 6.37 25.75
N MET A 697 -12.92 6.58 26.83
CA MET A 697 -13.05 7.79 27.65
C MET A 697 -12.48 9.03 26.97
N GLN A 698 -11.42 8.89 26.20
CA GLN A 698 -10.86 9.97 25.38
C GLN A 698 -11.86 10.43 24.33
N TYR A 699 -12.52 9.48 23.67
CA TYR A 699 -13.58 9.78 22.69
C TYR A 699 -14.72 10.58 23.35
N ALA A 700 -15.22 10.14 24.50
CA ALA A 700 -16.28 10.84 25.20
C ALA A 700 -15.87 12.29 25.60
N LYS A 701 -14.63 12.48 26.06
CA LYS A 701 -14.07 13.82 26.34
C LYS A 701 -13.98 14.67 25.08
N ALA A 702 -13.54 14.09 23.96
CA ALA A 702 -13.43 14.78 22.66
C ALA A 702 -14.80 15.28 22.20
N VAL A 703 -15.83 14.45 22.29
CA VAL A 703 -17.23 14.84 21.96
C VAL A 703 -17.69 16.02 22.82
N CYS A 704 -17.46 15.98 24.15
CA CYS A 704 -17.79 17.11 25.04
C CYS A 704 -17.03 18.38 24.65
N THR A 705 -15.73 18.26 24.37
CA THR A 705 -14.88 19.40 23.98
C THR A 705 -15.39 20.08 22.72
N VAL A 706 -15.62 19.28 21.66
CA VAL A 706 -16.08 19.79 20.37
C VAL A 706 -17.49 20.33 20.45
N ALA A 707 -18.39 19.66 21.16
CA ALA A 707 -19.77 20.09 21.39
C ALA A 707 -19.87 21.31 22.31
N ASN A 708 -18.85 21.58 23.13
CA ASN A 708 -18.88 22.51 24.26
C ASN A 708 -20.10 22.24 25.16
N MET A 709 -20.30 20.96 25.51
CA MET A 709 -21.50 20.50 26.19
C MET A 709 -21.17 19.31 27.11
N ASP A 710 -21.77 19.28 28.32
CA ASP A 710 -21.72 18.13 29.22
C ASP A 710 -22.55 16.98 28.64
N MET A 711 -21.86 15.95 28.12
CA MET A 711 -22.47 14.76 27.55
C MET A 711 -22.54 13.59 28.53
N THR A 712 -22.35 13.84 29.82
CA THR A 712 -22.28 12.78 30.83
C THR A 712 -23.50 11.83 30.79
N GLU A 713 -24.72 12.40 30.74
CA GLU A 713 -25.94 11.57 30.70
C GLU A 713 -26.03 10.72 29.44
N PHE A 714 -25.64 11.28 28.28
CA PHE A 714 -25.60 10.55 27.01
C PHE A 714 -24.69 9.34 27.08
N PHE A 715 -23.45 9.52 27.48
CA PHE A 715 -22.48 8.43 27.55
C PHE A 715 -22.76 7.45 28.69
N ASP A 716 -23.41 7.93 29.79
CA ASP A 716 -23.85 7.02 30.84
C ASP A 716 -24.91 6.03 30.32
N ARG A 717 -25.88 6.50 29.48
CA ARG A 717 -26.87 5.64 28.83
C ARG A 717 -26.25 4.60 27.94
N TRP A 718 -25.22 5.00 27.21
CA TRP A 718 -24.45 4.14 26.33
C TRP A 718 -23.43 3.24 27.05
N GLY A 719 -23.48 3.17 28.40
CA GLY A 719 -22.67 2.22 29.18
C GLY A 719 -21.18 2.58 29.30
N PHE A 720 -20.78 3.82 28.93
CA PHE A 720 -19.37 4.23 29.00
C PHE A 720 -18.84 4.24 30.42
N PHE A 721 -19.64 4.67 31.41
CA PHE A 721 -19.23 4.82 32.78
C PHE A 721 -19.57 3.58 33.63
N ARG A 722 -19.14 2.43 33.17
CA ARG A 722 -19.27 1.16 33.91
C ARG A 722 -17.87 0.59 34.14
N PHE A 723 -17.57 0.25 35.39
CA PHE A 723 -16.33 -0.50 35.66
C PHE A 723 -16.30 -1.73 34.74
N THR A 724 -15.20 -1.87 34.01
CA THR A 724 -15.02 -2.93 33.03
C THR A 724 -13.61 -3.48 33.15
N LEU A 725 -13.47 -4.79 33.24
CA LEU A 725 -12.19 -5.49 33.17
C LEU A 725 -12.39 -6.77 32.35
N ILE A 726 -11.90 -6.75 31.11
CA ILE A 726 -11.88 -7.90 30.21
C ILE A 726 -10.42 -8.13 29.84
N PRO A 727 -9.73 -9.11 30.46
CA PRO A 727 -8.30 -9.32 30.27
C PRO A 727 -7.89 -9.64 28.83
N SER A 728 -8.79 -10.26 28.06
CA SER A 728 -8.57 -10.66 26.68
C SER A 728 -9.82 -10.36 25.86
N TYR A 729 -9.93 -9.12 25.41
CA TYR A 729 -10.95 -8.69 24.45
C TYR A 729 -10.45 -8.91 23.02
N GLU A 730 -11.16 -9.72 22.25
CA GLU A 730 -10.75 -10.11 20.91
C GLU A 730 -11.56 -9.36 19.85
N GLN A 731 -10.89 -8.46 19.10
CA GLN A 731 -11.44 -7.83 17.89
C GLN A 731 -10.29 -7.32 17.03
N TYR A 732 -9.98 -8.00 15.93
CA TYR A 732 -8.83 -7.68 15.04
C TYR A 732 -7.50 -7.52 15.81
N GLY A 733 -7.40 -8.23 16.93
CA GLY A 733 -6.31 -8.20 17.90
C GLY A 733 -6.83 -8.61 19.27
N THR A 734 -5.92 -8.73 20.23
CA THR A 734 -6.24 -9.08 21.60
C THR A 734 -5.82 -7.93 22.52
N TYR A 735 -6.75 -7.41 23.30
CA TYR A 735 -6.57 -6.23 24.12
C TYR A 735 -6.98 -6.49 25.58
N MET A 736 -6.29 -5.85 26.52
CA MET A 736 -6.83 -5.67 27.87
C MET A 736 -7.83 -4.50 27.83
N TYR A 737 -9.11 -4.81 27.91
CA TYR A 737 -10.15 -3.78 27.99
C TYR A 737 -10.40 -3.40 29.45
N MET A 738 -9.94 -2.24 29.88
CA MET A 738 -10.06 -1.79 31.26
C MET A 738 -10.62 -0.37 31.31
N VAL A 739 -11.76 -0.24 32.04
CA VAL A 739 -12.33 1.04 32.46
C VAL A 739 -12.36 1.03 33.98
N SER A 740 -11.41 1.71 34.59
CA SER A 740 -11.31 1.80 36.06
C SER A 740 -12.27 2.85 36.63
N GLN A 741 -12.59 2.74 37.92
CA GLN A 741 -13.41 3.74 38.60
C GLN A 741 -12.74 5.12 38.58
N GLU A 742 -11.44 5.18 38.75
CA GLU A 742 -10.66 6.42 38.71
C GLU A 742 -10.79 7.09 37.31
N LEU A 743 -10.66 6.33 36.25
CA LEU A 743 -10.81 6.85 34.88
C LEU A 743 -12.24 7.36 34.60
N ILE A 744 -13.24 6.68 35.15
CA ILE A 744 -14.65 7.14 35.11
C ILE A 744 -14.82 8.48 35.83
N ASP A 745 -14.32 8.57 37.07
CA ASP A 745 -14.47 9.75 37.89
C ASP A 745 -13.77 10.96 37.28
N GLN A 746 -12.54 10.82 36.82
CA GLN A 746 -11.77 11.85 36.10
C GLN A 746 -12.49 12.29 34.82
N THR A 747 -13.11 11.36 34.10
CA THR A 747 -13.84 11.69 32.87
C THR A 747 -15.12 12.46 33.16
N LYS A 748 -15.89 12.06 34.17
CA LYS A 748 -17.09 12.76 34.59
C LYS A 748 -16.78 14.16 35.18
N GLU A 749 -15.69 14.27 35.95
CA GLU A 749 -15.22 15.56 36.43
C GLU A 749 -14.92 16.51 35.28
N TYR A 750 -14.15 16.05 34.27
CA TYR A 750 -13.86 16.82 33.07
C TYR A 750 -15.12 17.27 32.35
N MET A 751 -16.07 16.34 32.10
CA MET A 751 -17.31 16.63 31.41
C MET A 751 -18.19 17.66 32.16
N SER A 752 -18.23 17.60 33.48
CA SER A 752 -19.01 18.51 34.32
C SER A 752 -18.55 19.97 34.24
N THR A 753 -17.39 20.25 33.70
CA THR A 753 -16.87 21.62 33.50
C THR A 753 -17.58 22.35 32.36
N PHE A 754 -18.28 21.65 31.49
CA PHE A 754 -18.99 22.25 30.36
C PHE A 754 -20.32 22.89 30.78
N PRO A 755 -20.68 24.08 30.25
CA PRO A 755 -21.75 24.91 30.80
C PRO A 755 -23.16 24.42 30.48
N LYS A 756 -23.32 23.59 29.46
CA LYS A 756 -24.62 23.07 29.01
C LYS A 756 -24.69 21.55 29.18
N LYS A 757 -25.82 21.09 29.72
CA LYS A 757 -26.12 19.66 29.72
C LYS A 757 -26.71 19.22 28.39
N VAL A 758 -26.40 18.03 27.94
CA VAL A 758 -26.97 17.43 26.76
C VAL A 758 -28.48 17.22 26.93
N PRO A 759 -29.31 17.54 25.91
CA PRO A 759 -30.70 17.10 25.88
C PRO A 759 -30.82 15.60 25.85
N PRO A 760 -32.01 15.00 26.02
CA PRO A 760 -32.19 13.55 25.99
C PRO A 760 -32.08 12.95 24.57
N ILE A 761 -31.00 13.28 23.87
CA ILE A 761 -30.74 12.81 22.49
C ILE A 761 -30.49 11.31 22.38
N TYR A 762 -30.26 10.63 23.50
CA TYR A 762 -30.23 9.18 23.59
C TYR A 762 -31.59 8.52 23.30
N TYR A 763 -32.68 9.32 23.18
CA TYR A 763 -33.99 8.89 22.63
C TYR A 763 -34.18 9.26 21.15
N LEU A 764 -33.24 10.01 20.56
CA LEU A 764 -33.35 10.47 19.18
C LEU A 764 -33.20 9.30 18.19
N GLU A 765 -34.17 9.21 17.29
CA GLU A 765 -34.23 8.16 16.27
C GLU A 765 -34.59 8.71 14.89
N ASP A 766 -34.27 7.96 13.88
CA ASP A 766 -34.74 8.23 12.52
C ASP A 766 -36.19 7.83 12.39
N ARG A 767 -37.09 8.78 12.22
CA ARG A 767 -38.51 8.54 11.97
C ARG A 767 -39.11 9.53 11.00
N LYS A 768 -40.08 9.02 10.27
CA LYS A 768 -41.02 9.83 9.53
C LYS A 768 -42.06 10.46 10.45
N ASN A 769 -42.53 11.63 10.07
CA ASN A 769 -43.61 12.28 10.79
C ASN A 769 -44.89 11.44 10.71
N GLY A 770 -45.36 10.98 11.87
CA GLY A 770 -46.58 10.19 11.99
C GLY A 770 -46.44 8.67 11.77
N ASP A 771 -45.26 8.16 11.45
CA ASP A 771 -45.05 6.73 11.28
C ASP A 771 -44.67 6.04 12.60
N VAL A 772 -45.04 4.79 12.71
CA VAL A 772 -44.95 3.96 13.91
C VAL A 772 -44.14 2.71 13.70
N GLY A 773 -43.01 2.80 13.12
CA GLY A 773 -42.15 1.64 12.87
C GLY A 773 -40.82 2.03 12.24
N ILE A 774 -39.80 1.24 12.48
CA ILE A 774 -38.47 1.50 11.94
C ILE A 774 -38.47 1.39 10.41
N GLU A 775 -39.27 0.49 9.86
CA GLU A 775 -39.34 0.25 8.41
C GLU A 775 -39.85 1.48 7.62
N ASN A 776 -40.51 2.41 8.29
CA ASN A 776 -41.03 3.62 7.67
C ASN A 776 -40.14 4.85 7.87
N TYR A 777 -38.98 4.72 8.49
CA TYR A 777 -38.07 5.83 8.72
C TYR A 777 -37.32 6.17 7.45
N GLN A 778 -37.24 7.46 7.13
CA GLN A 778 -36.44 7.98 6.03
C GLN A 778 -35.37 8.92 6.55
N VAL A 779 -34.14 8.70 6.14
CA VAL A 779 -33.05 9.61 6.43
C VAL A 779 -33.32 10.96 5.76
N GLY A 780 -33.28 12.05 6.53
CA GLY A 780 -33.69 13.37 6.06
C GLY A 780 -35.13 13.77 6.37
N ASP A 781 -35.99 12.86 6.85
CA ASP A 781 -37.31 13.22 7.31
C ASP A 781 -37.22 14.09 8.56
N VAL A 782 -37.92 15.23 8.54
CA VAL A 782 -37.79 16.30 9.56
C VAL A 782 -38.85 16.29 10.63
N GLY A 783 -39.89 15.47 10.51
CA GLY A 783 -41.05 15.53 11.39
C GLY A 783 -40.73 15.38 12.87
N TYR A 784 -40.16 14.23 13.24
CA TYR A 784 -39.79 13.95 14.63
C TYR A 784 -38.65 14.84 15.13
N TYR A 785 -37.79 15.29 14.28
CA TYR A 785 -36.64 16.11 14.61
C TYR A 785 -37.00 17.53 14.97
N THR A 786 -38.16 18.06 14.50
CA THR A 786 -38.62 19.38 14.88
C THR A 786 -38.88 19.51 16.36
N LEU A 787 -39.20 18.40 17.04
CA LEU A 787 -39.37 18.39 18.48
C LEU A 787 -38.09 18.83 19.19
N PHE A 788 -36.94 18.32 18.78
CA PHE A 788 -35.67 18.73 19.33
C PHE A 788 -35.18 20.07 18.78
N LYS A 789 -35.33 20.32 17.47
CA LYS A 789 -34.88 21.55 16.81
C LYS A 789 -35.53 22.77 17.38
N ASP A 790 -36.84 22.73 17.52
CA ASP A 790 -37.65 23.86 17.97
C ASP A 790 -37.87 23.86 19.49
N ASN A 791 -37.24 22.90 20.19
CA ASN A 791 -37.38 22.69 21.64
C ASN A 791 -38.86 22.72 22.06
N VAL A 792 -39.67 21.92 21.36
CA VAL A 792 -41.11 21.86 21.49
C VAL A 792 -41.50 21.52 22.92
N LYS A 793 -42.41 22.27 23.49
CA LYS A 793 -42.96 22.06 24.82
C LYS A 793 -44.24 21.26 24.73
N ILE A 794 -44.43 20.32 25.67
CA ILE A 794 -45.69 19.59 25.79
C ILE A 794 -46.75 20.55 26.32
N THR A 795 -47.79 20.76 25.52
CA THR A 795 -48.95 21.62 25.89
C THR A 795 -50.10 20.70 26.34
N GLY A 796 -50.63 21.01 27.50
CA GLY A 796 -51.66 20.15 28.11
C GLY A 796 -51.06 18.98 28.94
N THR A 797 -51.92 18.07 29.35
CA THR A 797 -51.52 16.88 30.09
C THR A 797 -51.72 15.67 29.19
N PRO A 798 -50.65 14.96 28.84
CA PRO A 798 -50.76 13.69 28.14
C PRO A 798 -51.48 12.66 29.03
N THR A 799 -52.31 11.83 28.40
CA THR A 799 -53.05 10.74 29.10
C THR A 799 -52.68 9.42 28.50
N TYR A 800 -52.96 8.36 29.24
CA TYR A 800 -52.71 6.99 28.76
C TYR A 800 -53.81 6.04 29.19
N SER A 801 -54.02 5.01 28.38
CA SER A 801 -54.83 3.83 28.72
C SER A 801 -53.98 2.59 28.66
N LEU A 802 -54.28 1.61 29.52
CA LEU A 802 -53.58 0.33 29.61
C LEU A 802 -54.58 -0.81 29.40
N SER A 803 -54.26 -1.73 28.51
CA SER A 803 -54.95 -3.03 28.35
C SER A 803 -53.92 -4.15 28.49
N GLY A 804 -53.79 -4.70 29.70
CA GLY A 804 -52.63 -5.52 30.04
C GLY A 804 -51.34 -4.65 29.98
N ASN A 805 -50.35 -5.07 29.22
CA ASN A 805 -49.10 -4.33 28.98
C ASN A 805 -49.17 -3.43 27.75
N ASN A 806 -50.28 -3.39 27.04
CA ASN A 806 -50.44 -2.49 25.90
C ASN A 806 -50.85 -1.11 26.37
N ILE A 807 -50.03 -0.14 26.13
CA ILE A 807 -50.26 1.27 26.43
C ILE A 807 -50.63 2.03 25.16
N THR A 808 -51.64 2.89 25.28
CA THR A 808 -51.94 3.90 24.26
C THR A 808 -51.89 5.26 24.92
N VAL A 809 -51.13 6.18 24.32
CA VAL A 809 -50.91 7.55 24.80
C VAL A 809 -51.72 8.52 23.95
N ASN A 810 -52.52 9.35 24.60
CA ASN A 810 -53.26 10.43 23.98
C ASN A 810 -52.59 11.78 24.33
N ASN A 811 -52.66 12.75 23.42
CA ASN A 811 -52.02 14.05 23.56
C ASN A 811 -50.48 14.00 23.78
N GLY A 812 -49.82 12.96 23.29
CA GLY A 812 -48.39 12.69 23.47
C GLY A 812 -47.51 13.07 22.27
N THR A 813 -48.04 13.62 21.20
CA THR A 813 -47.33 13.92 19.95
C THR A 813 -46.17 14.90 20.08
N GLN A 814 -46.09 15.66 21.17
CA GLN A 814 -45.02 16.62 21.47
C GLN A 814 -43.90 16.03 22.37
N ALA A 815 -44.02 14.75 22.74
CA ALA A 815 -43.03 14.06 23.52
C ALA A 815 -41.97 13.42 22.61
N VAL A 816 -40.71 13.41 23.06
CA VAL A 816 -39.59 12.73 22.38
C VAL A 816 -39.48 11.28 22.82
N ALA A 817 -40.00 10.96 23.98
CA ALA A 817 -40.10 9.60 24.53
C ALA A 817 -41.13 9.54 25.66
N PHE A 818 -41.51 8.31 26.06
CA PHE A 818 -42.31 8.00 27.24
C PHE A 818 -41.49 7.11 28.16
N GLU A 819 -41.45 7.50 29.44
CA GLU A 819 -40.73 6.74 30.47
C GLU A 819 -41.71 6.09 31.44
N VAL A 820 -41.40 4.85 31.79
CA VAL A 820 -42.02 4.10 32.88
C VAL A 820 -41.07 4.11 34.07
N ARG A 821 -41.44 4.74 35.16
CA ARG A 821 -40.59 4.95 36.34
C ARG A 821 -41.24 4.45 37.61
N LYS A 822 -40.40 4.19 38.59
CA LYS A 822 -40.85 3.84 39.94
C LYS A 822 -41.01 5.12 40.77
N ASP A 823 -42.12 5.20 41.51
CA ASP A 823 -42.47 6.21 42.53
C ASP A 823 -42.64 7.65 41.95
N ASN A 824 -41.61 8.23 41.32
CA ASN A 824 -41.60 9.64 40.88
C ASN A 824 -40.70 9.85 39.67
N GLU A 825 -40.64 11.10 39.16
CA GLU A 825 -39.85 11.48 37.99
C GLU A 825 -38.31 11.21 38.10
N ASN A 826 -37.80 11.12 39.29
CA ASN A 826 -36.41 10.80 39.60
C ASN A 826 -36.24 9.34 40.05
N GLY A 827 -37.32 8.58 40.18
CA GLY A 827 -37.28 7.18 40.51
C GLY A 827 -36.61 6.33 39.42
N GLU A 828 -36.43 5.06 39.75
CA GLU A 828 -35.81 4.10 38.84
C GLU A 828 -36.55 4.07 37.49
N LEU A 829 -35.79 4.16 36.38
CA LEU A 829 -36.33 3.93 35.04
C LEU A 829 -36.56 2.43 34.84
N LEU A 830 -37.83 2.03 34.72
CA LEU A 830 -38.23 0.65 34.52
C LEU A 830 -38.26 0.28 33.04
N TYR A 831 -38.74 1.21 32.20
CA TYR A 831 -38.74 1.05 30.73
C TYR A 831 -38.90 2.43 30.06
N PHE A 832 -38.71 2.45 28.74
CA PHE A 832 -39.06 3.60 27.90
C PHE A 832 -39.48 3.15 26.49
N PHE A 833 -40.27 3.94 25.84
CA PHE A 833 -40.71 3.78 24.46
C PHE A 833 -40.96 5.14 23.83
N ASN A 834 -41.10 5.20 22.52
CA ASN A 834 -41.26 6.45 21.78
C ASN A 834 -42.39 6.41 20.74
N PHE A 835 -43.36 5.53 20.93
CA PHE A 835 -44.56 5.40 20.10
C PHE A 835 -45.81 5.73 20.91
N LEU A 836 -46.86 6.25 20.26
CA LEU A 836 -48.13 6.53 20.93
C LEU A 836 -48.90 5.25 21.33
N SER A 837 -48.66 4.14 20.66
CA SER A 837 -49.16 2.81 21.06
C SER A 837 -47.99 1.85 21.13
N TYR A 838 -47.83 1.16 22.25
CA TYR A 838 -46.68 0.29 22.47
C TYR A 838 -47.06 -0.88 23.40
N SER A 839 -46.43 -2.03 23.18
CA SER A 839 -46.56 -3.19 24.07
C SER A 839 -45.34 -3.23 25.00
N ILE A 840 -45.52 -2.82 26.25
CA ILE A 840 -44.46 -2.88 27.27
C ILE A 840 -44.14 -4.33 27.56
N PRO A 841 -42.87 -4.75 27.61
CA PRO A 841 -42.52 -6.14 27.92
C PRO A 841 -43.12 -6.62 29.25
N SER A 842 -43.60 -7.85 29.26
CA SER A 842 -44.21 -8.46 30.46
C SER A 842 -43.25 -8.63 31.64
N THR A 843 -41.95 -8.48 31.40
CA THR A 843 -40.91 -8.44 32.43
C THR A 843 -40.93 -7.14 33.24
N VAL A 844 -41.55 -6.08 32.73
CA VAL A 844 -41.75 -4.81 33.40
C VAL A 844 -43.00 -4.92 34.29
N VAL A 845 -42.78 -4.92 35.59
CA VAL A 845 -43.89 -4.97 36.58
C VAL A 845 -44.51 -3.61 36.65
N ILE A 846 -45.82 -3.53 36.33
CA ILE A 846 -46.63 -2.33 36.45
C ILE A 846 -47.52 -2.48 37.67
N ASP A 847 -47.26 -1.69 38.70
CA ASP A 847 -47.96 -1.70 39.99
C ASP A 847 -48.35 -0.28 40.47
N GLU A 848 -48.79 -0.14 41.69
CA GLU A 848 -49.24 1.14 42.28
C GLU A 848 -48.10 2.18 42.37
N THR A 849 -46.83 1.75 42.37
CA THR A 849 -45.68 2.65 42.44
C THR A 849 -45.25 3.08 41.04
N THR A 850 -45.81 2.47 39.97
CA THR A 850 -45.44 2.76 38.58
C THR A 850 -46.03 4.08 38.12
N LYS A 851 -45.15 4.97 37.62
CA LYS A 851 -45.48 6.27 37.03
C LYS A 851 -45.07 6.35 35.57
N PHE A 852 -45.90 7.02 34.79
CA PHE A 852 -45.67 7.23 33.37
C PHE A 852 -45.38 8.69 33.08
N TYR A 853 -44.34 8.97 32.35
CA TYR A 853 -43.93 10.34 32.01
C TYR A 853 -43.74 10.51 30.51
N ALA A 854 -44.24 11.62 30.01
CA ALA A 854 -43.89 12.13 28.68
C ALA A 854 -42.65 13.04 28.79
N VAL A 855 -41.61 12.78 28.00
CA VAL A 855 -40.36 13.51 28.03
C VAL A 855 -40.35 14.59 26.94
N GLN A 856 -40.10 15.83 27.30
CA GLN A 856 -39.87 16.94 26.39
C GLN A 856 -38.48 16.92 25.79
N ALA A 857 -38.28 17.64 24.71
CA ALA A 857 -36.98 17.82 24.04
C ALA A 857 -35.87 18.40 24.93
N ASP A 858 -36.20 19.15 25.97
CA ASP A 858 -35.27 19.70 26.97
C ASP A 858 -35.01 18.76 28.18
N GLY A 859 -35.61 17.56 28.14
CA GLY A 859 -35.48 16.56 29.22
C GLY A 859 -36.51 16.71 30.37
N LYS A 860 -37.41 17.73 30.33
CA LYS A 860 -38.45 17.83 31.33
C LYS A 860 -39.45 16.67 31.21
N ARG A 861 -39.81 16.12 32.34
CA ARG A 861 -40.78 15.01 32.47
C ARG A 861 -42.15 15.57 32.88
N ILE A 862 -43.17 15.19 32.13
CA ILE A 862 -44.55 15.54 32.42
C ILE A 862 -45.27 14.25 32.81
N GLU A 863 -45.77 14.16 34.06
CA GLU A 863 -46.53 12.98 34.51
C GLU A 863 -47.81 12.80 33.68
N MET A 864 -48.03 11.63 33.12
CA MET A 864 -49.20 11.31 32.35
C MET A 864 -50.34 10.86 33.27
N LYS A 865 -51.55 11.21 32.93
CA LYS A 865 -52.74 10.76 33.70
C LYS A 865 -53.37 9.53 33.06
N LYS A 866 -53.75 8.54 33.89
CA LYS A 866 -54.52 7.41 33.43
C LYS A 866 -55.95 7.85 33.09
N GLU A 867 -56.45 7.41 31.95
CA GLU A 867 -57.83 7.60 31.50
C GLU A 867 -58.79 6.71 32.25
#